data_42be55b5e8ec7bab3f59f20d81d8829f
#
_entry.id   42be55b5e8ec7bab3f59f20d81d8829f
#
_cell.length_a   1.000
_cell.length_b   1.000
_cell.length_c   1.000
_cell.angle_alpha   90.00
_cell.angle_beta   90.00
_cell.angle_gamma   90.00
#
_symmetry.space_group_name_H-M   'P 1'
#
loop_
_entity.id
_entity.type
_entity.pdbx_description
1 polymer ?
#
loop_
_entity_poly.entity_id
_entity_poly.type
_entity_poly.pdbx_seq_one_letter_code
_entity_poly.pdbx_strand_id
1 'polypeptide(L)'
;MTDSQGPDTLDRRRFLTVLGSTTAGGALALSGCSTDRVQKLVPYLVQSEDQVPGVATWYASTCTECDQGCGVHVRTREGRAVKLEGNPDHPVNQGKLCSRGQAALQGLYNPGRVQTPLARGKDGHLAPITWDDAIGRLAAKLGAAGNRVAVLSAAGRGSFTDFLTDWTGALGGKLVRYETFDHEPVRAANRQVFGLDQMPAHDFAKARYIISFGADFLESWGSSIENQRGFARSHGFTDGDVAKFVYAAPRMDLTGLNADEWLPIKPGSEAALALAMANVLLAGKSDAPAGLASALGPYTPAMAAAETGVPAERIERLAREFAAARPSLAVAGGVGAQHAAATEVCAAVNVLNFVAGNVGETVRFGADLPMADGQAGMARLTQAIDGGEVAVLLVHGANPVYSLPKASGFADRFRKVAYKVAVGLYLDETASECDLVLPERHALERWDDLRPRAGVYGLMQPVMEPVFDALSAGDILLRVSKKAGGTLARFDAPSWEAHLKTRWQALAGELKEADPTAFWHSAVQHGGVFREAPSAPAVSLSLREARMTYTKPSFEGDGDFVFLTYPHGLLHDGRGANKPWLLENADPVTKITWHSWVEVSPEAARRLDVRDGEIVQLTSPYGKLEAPVYVYPGIRDDAVAVPLGLGHTAYGAYAQNRGVNALDLLGAPRGDFVPYLSTRVSVGKTG
;
A
#
# COMPACT_ATOMS: atom_id res chain seq x y z
N MET A 1 73.46 -18.28 -2.07
CA MET A 1 73.34 -18.03 -0.63
C MET A 1 72.38 -16.91 -0.41
N THR A 2 71.11 -17.24 -0.24
CA THR A 2 70.08 -16.37 0.37
C THR A 2 68.97 -17.33 0.82
N ASP A 3 68.85 -17.44 2.14
CA ASP A 3 67.84 -18.23 2.85
C ASP A 3 66.45 -17.72 2.56
N SER A 4 65.55 -18.58 2.08
CA SER A 4 64.11 -18.40 2.02
C SER A 4 63.52 -19.07 3.27
N GLN A 5 63.10 -18.27 4.26
CA GLN A 5 62.28 -18.70 5.35
C GLN A 5 60.84 -18.97 4.85
N GLY A 6 60.40 -20.21 4.92
CA GLY A 6 59.03 -20.61 4.67
C GLY A 6 58.10 -20.23 5.85
N PRO A 7 56.77 -20.23 5.67
CA PRO A 7 55.82 -19.79 6.68
C PRO A 7 55.85 -20.75 7.89
N ASP A 8 55.95 -20.19 9.10
CA ASP A 8 55.87 -20.86 10.39
C ASP A 8 54.64 -21.76 10.49
N THR A 9 54.85 -23.07 10.51
CA THR A 9 53.82 -24.06 10.87
C THR A 9 53.56 -23.97 12.37
N LEU A 10 52.35 -23.57 12.71
CA LEU A 10 51.84 -23.54 14.10
C LEU A 10 51.97 -24.96 14.72
N ASP A 11 52.88 -25.13 15.68
CA ASP A 11 53.03 -26.35 16.48
C ASP A 11 51.75 -26.60 17.30
N ARG A 12 51.34 -27.88 17.43
CA ARG A 12 50.14 -28.31 18.18
C ARG A 12 50.04 -27.72 19.59
N ARG A 13 51.15 -27.47 20.26
CA ARG A 13 51.19 -26.81 21.57
C ARG A 13 50.80 -25.35 21.50
N ARG A 14 51.26 -24.61 20.51
CA ARG A 14 50.87 -23.20 20.30
C ARG A 14 49.40 -23.05 19.89
N PHE A 15 48.91 -23.99 19.08
CA PHE A 15 47.48 -24.03 18.72
C PHE A 15 46.59 -24.26 19.96
N LEU A 16 46.95 -25.20 20.83
CA LEU A 16 46.21 -25.46 22.06
C LEU A 16 46.33 -24.31 23.09
N THR A 17 47.43 -23.59 23.11
CA THR A 17 47.59 -22.41 23.98
C THR A 17 46.76 -21.22 23.51
N VAL A 18 46.66 -21.01 22.20
CA VAL A 18 45.78 -19.97 21.60
C VAL A 18 44.32 -20.37 21.79
N LEU A 19 43.96 -21.62 21.63
CA LEU A 19 42.60 -22.12 21.89
C LEU A 19 42.20 -22.00 23.36
N GLY A 20 43.14 -22.31 24.28
CA GLY A 20 42.92 -22.19 25.73
C GLY A 20 42.79 -20.73 26.20
N SER A 21 43.51 -19.79 25.60
CA SER A 21 43.42 -18.36 25.93
C SER A 21 42.18 -17.68 25.33
N THR A 22 41.69 -18.16 24.19
CA THR A 22 40.41 -17.70 23.62
C THR A 22 39.20 -18.21 24.38
N THR A 23 39.26 -19.44 24.95
CA THR A 23 38.19 -19.96 25.83
C THR A 23 38.14 -19.29 27.19
N ALA A 24 39.26 -18.88 27.79
CA ALA A 24 39.27 -18.11 29.04
C ALA A 24 38.81 -16.63 28.85
N GLY A 25 39.16 -16.01 27.73
CA GLY A 25 38.65 -14.68 27.37
C GLY A 25 37.17 -14.67 26.96
N GLY A 26 36.71 -15.76 26.34
CA GLY A 26 35.30 -15.94 25.95
C GLY A 26 34.37 -16.17 27.15
N ALA A 27 34.86 -16.78 28.23
CA ALA A 27 34.04 -16.99 29.42
C ALA A 27 33.74 -15.73 30.22
N LEU A 28 34.59 -14.70 30.12
CA LEU A 28 34.36 -13.38 30.74
C LEU A 28 33.49 -12.44 29.91
N ALA A 29 33.37 -12.67 28.58
CA ALA A 29 32.47 -11.91 27.70
C ALA A 29 31.03 -12.46 27.68
N LEU A 30 30.80 -13.67 28.21
CA LEU A 30 29.49 -14.35 28.24
C LEU A 30 28.66 -14.04 29.49
N SER A 31 29.19 -13.31 30.47
CA SER A 31 28.46 -12.93 31.69
C SER A 31 27.41 -11.84 31.52
N GLY A 32 27.16 -11.38 30.28
CA GLY A 32 26.11 -10.43 29.92
C GLY A 32 24.99 -10.97 29.05
N CYS A 33 25.02 -12.25 28.64
CA CYS A 33 23.95 -12.86 27.86
C CYS A 33 22.91 -13.45 28.81
N SER A 34 21.66 -12.97 28.73
CA SER A 34 20.54 -13.55 29.48
C SER A 34 20.45 -15.07 29.22
N THR A 35 20.28 -15.86 30.28
CA THR A 35 20.09 -17.31 30.23
C THR A 35 18.93 -17.75 29.34
N ASP A 36 17.95 -16.89 29.10
CA ASP A 36 16.82 -17.13 28.21
C ASP A 36 17.19 -17.34 26.73
N ARG A 37 18.28 -16.72 26.25
CA ARG A 37 18.74 -16.95 24.86
C ARG A 37 19.42 -18.31 24.67
N VAL A 38 20.09 -18.80 25.68
CA VAL A 38 20.77 -20.11 25.63
C VAL A 38 19.75 -21.23 25.69
N GLN A 39 18.70 -21.11 26.51
CA GLN A 39 17.63 -22.11 26.60
C GLN A 39 16.85 -22.29 25.28
N LYS A 40 16.73 -21.24 24.46
CA LYS A 40 16.06 -21.31 23.14
C LYS A 40 16.91 -22.02 22.06
N LEU A 41 18.19 -22.23 22.28
CA LEU A 41 19.11 -22.92 21.36
C LEU A 41 19.26 -24.42 21.69
N VAL A 42 18.79 -24.87 22.85
CA VAL A 42 18.81 -26.30 23.23
C VAL A 42 17.63 -27.01 22.56
N PRO A 43 17.83 -28.09 21.81
CA PRO A 43 16.73 -28.88 21.26
C PRO A 43 15.79 -29.34 22.38
N TYR A 44 14.48 -29.39 22.09
CA TYR A 44 13.51 -29.90 23.04
C TYR A 44 13.90 -31.31 23.51
N LEU A 45 14.00 -31.53 24.83
CA LEU A 45 14.23 -32.85 25.42
C LEU A 45 13.02 -33.78 25.23
N VAL A 46 11.83 -33.19 25.12
CA VAL A 46 10.58 -33.86 24.78
C VAL A 46 10.04 -33.24 23.51
N GLN A 47 9.97 -34.02 22.45
CA GLN A 47 9.40 -33.57 21.18
C GLN A 47 7.90 -33.40 21.31
N SER A 48 7.34 -32.33 20.73
CA SER A 48 5.89 -32.19 20.56
C SER A 48 5.38 -33.36 19.72
N GLU A 49 4.26 -33.96 20.12
CA GLU A 49 3.66 -35.11 19.42
C GLU A 49 3.36 -34.86 17.96
N ASP A 50 3.09 -33.58 17.62
CA ASP A 50 2.70 -33.14 16.27
C ASP A 50 3.85 -32.59 15.43
N GLN A 51 5.09 -32.59 15.92
CA GLN A 51 6.26 -32.06 15.22
C GLN A 51 7.30 -33.12 14.94
N VAL A 52 7.52 -33.38 13.64
CA VAL A 52 8.64 -34.24 13.21
C VAL A 52 9.80 -33.34 12.79
N PRO A 53 10.99 -33.44 13.43
CA PRO A 53 12.16 -32.66 13.07
C PRO A 53 12.49 -32.78 11.57
N GLY A 54 12.70 -31.63 10.92
CA GLY A 54 13.00 -31.57 9.49
C GLY A 54 11.79 -31.66 8.56
N VAL A 55 10.62 -32.03 9.05
CA VAL A 55 9.37 -32.01 8.26
C VAL A 55 8.70 -30.65 8.39
N ALA A 56 8.29 -30.05 7.26
CA ALA A 56 7.60 -28.77 7.24
C ALA A 56 6.09 -28.97 7.44
N THR A 57 5.50 -28.14 8.29
CA THR A 57 4.05 -27.96 8.38
C THR A 57 3.66 -26.71 7.60
N TRP A 58 2.50 -26.75 6.93
CA TRP A 58 1.98 -25.65 6.15
C TRP A 58 0.66 -25.13 6.72
N TYR A 59 0.54 -23.82 6.84
CA TYR A 59 -0.66 -23.16 7.31
C TYR A 59 -1.16 -22.21 6.21
N ALA A 60 -2.45 -22.27 5.91
CA ALA A 60 -3.07 -21.29 5.05
C ALA A 60 -3.41 -20.02 5.86
N SER A 61 -3.17 -18.84 5.27
CA SER A 61 -3.42 -17.54 5.92
C SER A 61 -3.64 -16.45 4.88
N THR A 62 -3.73 -15.20 5.31
CA THR A 62 -3.92 -14.02 4.45
C THR A 62 -2.79 -13.01 4.68
N CYS A 63 -2.23 -12.47 3.60
CA CYS A 63 -1.22 -11.43 3.62
C CYS A 63 -1.85 -10.07 3.94
N THR A 64 -1.20 -9.29 4.82
CA THR A 64 -1.64 -7.95 5.25
C THR A 64 -0.67 -6.82 4.87
N GLU A 65 0.28 -7.07 3.95
CA GLU A 65 1.29 -6.08 3.54
C GLU A 65 0.70 -4.92 2.71
N CYS A 66 -0.50 -5.09 2.19
CA CYS A 66 -1.34 -4.09 1.53
C CYS A 66 -2.80 -4.54 1.59
N ASP A 67 -3.70 -3.72 1.07
CA ASP A 67 -5.15 -3.92 1.04
C ASP A 67 -5.63 -5.08 0.16
N GLN A 68 -4.75 -5.68 -0.66
CA GLN A 68 -5.12 -6.72 -1.62
C GLN A 68 -5.49 -8.07 -1.01
N GLY A 69 -5.07 -8.33 0.23
CA GLY A 69 -5.48 -9.53 0.97
C GLY A 69 -5.16 -10.84 0.26
N CYS A 70 -3.98 -10.97 -0.35
CA CYS A 70 -3.56 -12.20 -1.03
C CYS A 70 -3.56 -13.39 -0.08
N GLY A 71 -4.07 -14.54 -0.51
CA GLY A 71 -3.96 -15.79 0.24
C GLY A 71 -2.52 -16.30 0.24
N VAL A 72 -2.05 -16.79 1.38
CA VAL A 72 -0.70 -17.32 1.55
C VAL A 72 -0.72 -18.69 2.19
N HIS A 73 0.25 -19.52 1.80
CA HIS A 73 0.67 -20.71 2.50
C HIS A 73 1.97 -20.40 3.25
N VAL A 74 1.96 -20.58 4.54
CA VAL A 74 3.09 -20.33 5.43
C VAL A 74 3.74 -21.65 5.80
N ARG A 75 4.98 -21.82 5.39
CA ARG A 75 5.79 -22.97 5.77
C ARG A 75 6.40 -22.74 7.13
N THR A 76 6.19 -23.67 8.04
CA THR A 76 6.83 -23.69 9.36
C THR A 76 7.74 -24.89 9.52
N ARG A 77 8.79 -24.70 10.33
CA ARG A 77 9.66 -25.78 10.79
C ARG A 77 9.93 -25.59 12.26
N GLU A 78 9.74 -26.63 13.02
CA GLU A 78 9.94 -26.63 14.48
C GLU A 78 9.27 -25.42 15.15
N GLY A 79 8.00 -25.16 14.78
CA GLY A 79 7.21 -24.07 15.35
C GLY A 79 7.59 -22.67 14.88
N ARG A 80 8.41 -22.52 13.83
CA ARG A 80 8.83 -21.22 13.29
C ARG A 80 8.43 -21.07 11.82
N ALA A 81 7.86 -19.94 11.47
CA ALA A 81 7.61 -19.58 10.08
C ALA A 81 8.93 -19.34 9.35
N VAL A 82 9.14 -20.02 8.21
CA VAL A 82 10.42 -19.97 7.45
C VAL A 82 10.24 -19.54 6.01
N LYS A 83 9.02 -19.60 5.44
CA LYS A 83 8.74 -19.19 4.06
C LYS A 83 7.25 -18.89 3.87
N LEU A 84 6.94 -17.89 3.04
CA LEU A 84 5.60 -17.64 2.54
C LEU A 84 5.54 -17.95 1.06
N GLU A 85 4.46 -18.61 0.62
CA GLU A 85 4.11 -18.81 -0.78
C GLU A 85 2.67 -18.34 -1.02
N GLY A 86 2.33 -18.02 -2.26
CA GLY A 86 0.94 -17.70 -2.59
C GLY A 86 0.06 -18.95 -2.49
N ASN A 87 -1.17 -18.77 -1.98
CA ASN A 87 -2.18 -19.82 -1.96
C ASN A 87 -2.74 -20.04 -3.38
N PRO A 88 -2.59 -21.23 -4.00
CA PRO A 88 -3.07 -21.49 -5.35
C PRO A 88 -4.59 -21.42 -5.49
N ASP A 89 -5.34 -21.72 -4.42
CA ASP A 89 -6.80 -21.71 -4.43
C ASP A 89 -7.39 -20.31 -4.27
N HIS A 90 -6.58 -19.32 -3.87
CA HIS A 90 -7.07 -17.97 -3.65
C HIS A 90 -7.32 -17.24 -4.98
N PRO A 91 -8.52 -16.68 -5.22
CA PRO A 91 -8.92 -16.18 -6.54
C PRO A 91 -8.13 -14.95 -7.00
N VAL A 92 -7.60 -14.13 -6.09
CA VAL A 92 -6.83 -12.91 -6.44
C VAL A 92 -5.43 -13.27 -6.92
N ASN A 93 -4.67 -14.03 -6.14
CA ASN A 93 -3.26 -14.25 -6.43
C ASN A 93 -2.92 -15.63 -7.04
N GLN A 94 -3.80 -16.66 -6.91
CA GLN A 94 -3.65 -17.99 -7.53
C GLN A 94 -2.20 -18.51 -7.48
N GLY A 95 -1.66 -18.63 -6.29
CA GLY A 95 -0.32 -19.15 -6.06
C GLY A 95 0.83 -18.14 -6.24
N LYS A 96 0.58 -16.91 -6.67
CA LYS A 96 1.62 -15.87 -6.81
C LYS A 96 1.69 -14.99 -5.57
N LEU A 97 2.88 -14.44 -5.30
CA LEU A 97 3.12 -13.54 -4.17
C LEU A 97 4.19 -12.52 -4.54
N CYS A 98 3.95 -11.24 -4.25
CA CYS A 98 4.89 -10.16 -4.52
C CYS A 98 6.05 -10.12 -3.51
N SER A 99 7.09 -9.33 -3.80
CA SER A 99 8.26 -9.17 -2.92
C SER A 99 7.85 -8.69 -1.51
N ARG A 100 6.85 -7.81 -1.38
CA ARG A 100 6.33 -7.36 -0.07
C ARG A 100 5.76 -8.53 0.73
N GLY A 101 4.92 -9.36 0.10
CA GLY A 101 4.37 -10.54 0.75
C GLY A 101 5.44 -11.56 1.15
N GLN A 102 6.49 -11.76 0.33
CA GLN A 102 7.65 -12.58 0.70
C GLN A 102 8.40 -11.99 1.90
N ALA A 103 8.58 -10.67 1.95
CA ALA A 103 9.27 -9.97 3.02
C ALA A 103 8.44 -9.82 4.32
N ALA A 104 7.17 -10.22 4.34
CA ALA A 104 6.36 -10.26 5.56
C ALA A 104 7.02 -11.10 6.66
N LEU A 105 7.70 -12.19 6.26
CA LEU A 105 8.48 -13.02 7.18
C LEU A 105 9.55 -12.23 7.92
N GLN A 106 10.21 -11.28 7.25
CA GLN A 106 11.22 -10.44 7.87
C GLN A 106 10.59 -9.44 8.85
N GLY A 107 9.37 -8.96 8.56
CA GLY A 107 8.56 -8.16 9.48
C GLY A 107 8.22 -8.91 10.76
N LEU A 108 7.91 -10.20 10.68
CA LEU A 108 7.61 -11.06 11.83
C LEU A 108 8.76 -11.11 12.83
N TYR A 109 10.00 -11.31 12.34
CA TYR A 109 11.19 -11.47 13.19
C TYR A 109 11.98 -10.19 13.41
N ASN A 110 11.48 -9.05 12.93
CA ASN A 110 12.18 -7.78 13.05
C ASN A 110 12.36 -7.37 14.53
N PRO A 111 13.63 -7.22 15.01
CA PRO A 111 13.90 -6.86 16.40
C PRO A 111 13.45 -5.41 16.75
N GLY A 112 13.20 -4.57 15.74
CA GLY A 112 12.68 -3.21 15.92
C GLY A 112 11.17 -3.13 16.19
N ARG A 113 10.46 -4.27 16.25
CA ARG A 113 9.06 -4.29 16.69
C ARG A 113 8.94 -3.79 18.13
N VAL A 114 7.83 -3.13 18.44
CA VAL A 114 7.48 -2.80 19.83
C VAL A 114 7.25 -4.11 20.58
N GLN A 115 8.02 -4.34 21.65
CA GLN A 115 8.09 -5.63 22.32
C GLN A 115 7.16 -5.74 23.53
N THR A 116 6.82 -4.62 24.15
CA THR A 116 5.95 -4.49 25.33
C THR A 116 5.24 -3.14 25.29
N PRO A 117 4.14 -2.95 26.01
CA PRO A 117 3.47 -1.65 26.09
C PRO A 117 4.40 -0.54 26.58
N LEU A 118 4.32 0.63 25.94
CA LEU A 118 5.12 1.81 26.29
C LEU A 118 4.20 2.98 26.65
N ALA A 119 4.57 3.72 27.70
CA ALA A 119 3.89 4.97 28.05
C ALA A 119 4.87 6.13 28.17
N ARG A 120 4.42 7.31 27.76
CA ARG A 120 5.21 8.53 27.86
C ARG A 120 5.27 8.99 29.33
N GLY A 121 6.50 9.11 29.82
CA GLY A 121 6.81 9.64 31.14
C GLY A 121 6.73 11.17 31.18
N LYS A 122 6.88 11.74 32.39
CA LYS A 122 6.95 13.20 32.60
C LYS A 122 8.20 13.83 31.97
N ASP A 123 9.22 13.04 31.73
CA ASP A 123 10.46 13.40 31.04
C ASP A 123 10.31 13.45 29.51
N GLY A 124 9.12 13.12 29.00
CA GLY A 124 8.82 13.08 27.58
C GLY A 124 9.27 11.79 26.86
N HIS A 125 9.88 10.83 27.55
CA HIS A 125 10.35 9.58 26.95
C HIS A 125 9.30 8.47 27.09
N LEU A 126 9.25 7.57 26.12
CA LEU A 126 8.46 6.35 26.16
C LEU A 126 9.21 5.29 26.98
N ALA A 127 8.57 4.74 28.01
CA ALA A 127 9.12 3.72 28.89
C ALA A 127 8.18 2.50 28.96
N PRO A 128 8.74 1.28 29.12
CA PRO A 128 7.95 0.07 29.29
C PRO A 128 7.02 0.13 30.50
N ILE A 129 5.80 -0.37 30.31
CA ILE A 129 4.80 -0.58 31.36
C ILE A 129 4.16 -1.96 31.23
N THR A 130 3.42 -2.38 32.26
CA THR A 130 2.67 -3.64 32.18
C THR A 130 1.41 -3.49 31.31
N TRP A 131 0.89 -4.62 30.80
CA TRP A 131 -0.37 -4.66 30.09
C TRP A 131 -1.54 -4.17 30.98
N ASP A 132 -1.57 -4.52 32.26
CA ASP A 132 -2.61 -4.08 33.19
C ASP A 132 -2.61 -2.55 33.35
N ASP A 133 -1.43 -1.94 33.48
CA ASP A 133 -1.29 -0.49 33.53
C ASP A 133 -1.74 0.15 32.21
N ALA A 134 -1.33 -0.42 31.08
CA ALA A 134 -1.67 0.10 29.75
C ALA A 134 -3.19 0.09 29.50
N ILE A 135 -3.84 -1.05 29.77
CA ILE A 135 -5.30 -1.22 29.64
C ILE A 135 -6.03 -0.30 30.63
N GLY A 136 -5.54 -0.21 31.89
CA GLY A 136 -6.10 0.66 32.91
C GLY A 136 -6.05 2.15 32.52
N ARG A 137 -4.91 2.62 31.97
CA ARG A 137 -4.74 4.00 31.50
C ARG A 137 -5.68 4.31 30.33
N LEU A 138 -5.75 3.43 29.34
CA LEU A 138 -6.63 3.65 28.18
C LEU A 138 -8.10 3.67 28.60
N ALA A 139 -8.56 2.70 29.42
CA ALA A 139 -9.92 2.65 29.93
C ALA A 139 -10.31 3.92 30.69
N ALA A 140 -9.43 4.40 31.58
CA ALA A 140 -9.65 5.64 32.33
C ALA A 140 -9.76 6.89 31.42
N LYS A 141 -8.90 6.97 30.39
CA LYS A 141 -8.91 8.09 29.42
C LYS A 141 -10.15 8.09 28.56
N LEU A 142 -10.62 6.92 28.12
CA LEU A 142 -11.88 6.78 27.37
C LEU A 142 -13.08 7.20 28.22
N GLY A 143 -13.14 6.76 29.49
CA GLY A 143 -14.19 7.18 30.44
C GLY A 143 -14.22 8.69 30.64
N ALA A 144 -13.07 9.34 30.76
CA ALA A 144 -12.97 10.79 30.93
C ALA A 144 -13.27 11.58 29.65
N ALA A 145 -13.03 10.99 28.49
CA ALA A 145 -13.25 11.63 27.18
C ALA A 145 -14.74 11.71 26.80
N GLY A 146 -15.57 10.78 27.29
CA GLY A 146 -16.97 10.65 26.87
C GLY A 146 -17.04 10.33 25.36
N ASN A 147 -17.80 11.14 24.62
CA ASN A 147 -17.93 10.97 23.15
C ASN A 147 -16.81 11.64 22.35
N ARG A 148 -15.85 12.32 22.99
CA ARG A 148 -14.70 12.96 22.33
C ARG A 148 -13.58 11.97 22.01
N VAL A 149 -13.95 10.85 21.43
CA VAL A 149 -13.04 9.77 21.01
C VAL A 149 -13.02 9.69 19.50
N ALA A 150 -11.84 9.59 18.91
CA ALA A 150 -11.68 9.24 17.52
C ALA A 150 -10.76 8.03 17.38
N VAL A 151 -11.02 7.24 16.36
CA VAL A 151 -10.18 6.11 15.94
C VAL A 151 -9.77 6.34 14.50
N LEU A 152 -8.47 6.29 14.23
CA LEU A 152 -7.88 6.28 12.90
C LEU A 152 -7.27 4.88 12.69
N SER A 153 -7.87 4.08 11.84
CA SER A 153 -7.40 2.72 11.57
C SER A 153 -6.89 2.61 10.14
N ALA A 154 -5.89 1.77 9.92
CA ALA A 154 -5.55 1.34 8.57
C ALA A 154 -6.81 0.84 7.85
N ALA A 155 -6.87 1.08 6.54
CA ALA A 155 -7.96 0.63 5.70
C ALA A 155 -8.10 -0.90 5.73
N GLY A 156 -9.34 -1.37 5.66
CA GLY A 156 -9.64 -2.80 5.67
C GLY A 156 -11.13 -3.09 5.73
N ARG A 157 -11.46 -4.32 5.45
CA ARG A 157 -12.79 -4.92 5.62
C ARG A 157 -12.63 -6.29 6.26
N GLY A 158 -13.46 -6.59 7.21
CA GLY A 158 -13.44 -7.87 7.95
C GLY A 158 -14.05 -7.71 9.31
N SER A 159 -14.00 -8.79 10.09
CA SER A 159 -14.59 -8.82 11.43
C SER A 159 -14.02 -7.78 12.37
N PHE A 160 -12.72 -7.45 12.25
CA PHE A 160 -12.10 -6.40 13.06
C PHE A 160 -12.64 -5.00 12.70
N THR A 161 -12.81 -4.70 11.42
CA THR A 161 -13.37 -3.40 10.98
C THR A 161 -14.82 -3.24 11.44
N ASP A 162 -15.63 -4.30 11.33
CA ASP A 162 -17.01 -4.31 11.78
C ASP A 162 -17.06 -4.09 13.32
N PHE A 163 -16.24 -4.85 14.06
CA PHE A 163 -16.10 -4.69 15.52
C PHE A 163 -15.67 -3.26 15.90
N LEU A 164 -14.66 -2.71 15.20
CA LEU A 164 -14.14 -1.37 15.49
C LEU A 164 -15.18 -0.28 15.23
N THR A 165 -16.02 -0.48 14.20
CA THR A 165 -17.16 0.41 13.90
C THR A 165 -18.18 0.41 15.03
N ASP A 166 -18.58 -0.79 15.48
CA ASP A 166 -19.54 -0.93 16.61
C ASP A 166 -18.97 -0.43 17.93
N TRP A 167 -17.67 -0.70 18.17
CA TRP A 167 -16.96 -0.29 19.37
C TRP A 167 -16.83 1.24 19.47
N THR A 168 -16.43 1.87 18.37
CA THR A 168 -16.32 3.32 18.31
C THR A 168 -17.69 3.98 18.40
N GLY A 169 -18.71 3.39 17.73
CA GLY A 169 -20.10 3.83 17.83
C GLY A 169 -20.67 3.75 19.24
N ALA A 170 -20.30 2.72 20.04
CA ALA A 170 -20.73 2.60 21.44
C ALA A 170 -20.20 3.72 22.36
N LEU A 171 -19.09 4.32 21.98
CA LEU A 171 -18.52 5.51 22.63
C LEU A 171 -19.12 6.83 22.11
N GLY A 172 -19.96 6.79 21.06
CA GLY A 172 -20.36 8.01 20.32
C GLY A 172 -19.19 8.68 19.60
N GLY A 173 -18.12 7.92 19.35
CA GLY A 173 -16.88 8.39 18.76
C GLY A 173 -16.92 8.44 17.23
N LYS A 174 -15.79 8.83 16.62
CA LYS A 174 -15.59 8.95 15.18
C LYS A 174 -14.58 7.91 14.71
N LEU A 175 -14.92 7.10 13.70
CA LEU A 175 -13.99 6.18 13.03
C LEU A 175 -13.60 6.75 11.67
N VAL A 176 -12.30 6.72 11.36
CA VAL A 176 -11.75 7.01 10.05
C VAL A 176 -10.84 5.85 9.63
N ARG A 177 -11.11 5.29 8.45
CA ARG A 177 -10.28 4.26 7.83
C ARG A 177 -9.36 4.93 6.80
N TYR A 178 -8.07 4.79 6.99
CA TYR A 178 -7.05 5.51 6.23
C TYR A 178 -6.23 4.55 5.37
N GLU A 179 -6.10 4.89 4.10
CA GLU A 179 -5.11 4.32 3.18
C GLU A 179 -4.42 5.47 2.44
N THR A 180 -3.11 5.36 2.29
CA THR A 180 -2.31 6.40 1.62
C THR A 180 -2.71 6.53 0.14
N PHE A 181 -2.96 5.39 -0.53
CA PHE A 181 -3.35 5.33 -1.95
C PHE A 181 -4.76 4.75 -2.08
N ASP A 182 -5.77 5.57 -1.86
CA ASP A 182 -7.17 5.17 -1.78
C ASP A 182 -7.92 5.09 -3.12
N HIS A 183 -7.27 5.46 -4.22
CA HIS A 183 -7.86 5.50 -5.58
C HIS A 183 -9.16 6.32 -5.70
N GLU A 184 -9.37 7.32 -4.85
CA GLU A 184 -10.58 8.14 -4.84
C GLU A 184 -10.90 8.80 -6.19
N PRO A 185 -9.94 9.27 -7.01
CA PRO A 185 -10.24 9.80 -8.34
C PRO A 185 -10.98 8.81 -9.25
N VAL A 186 -10.67 7.51 -9.16
CA VAL A 186 -11.35 6.46 -9.93
C VAL A 186 -12.78 6.28 -9.43
N ARG A 187 -12.99 6.25 -8.11
CA ARG A 187 -14.33 6.14 -7.50
C ARG A 187 -15.20 7.34 -7.82
N ALA A 188 -14.65 8.55 -7.67
CA ALA A 188 -15.33 9.78 -8.00
C ALA A 188 -15.77 9.83 -9.49
N ALA A 189 -14.89 9.41 -10.39
CA ALA A 189 -15.20 9.30 -11.81
C ALA A 189 -16.32 8.27 -12.08
N ASN A 190 -16.28 7.12 -11.42
CA ASN A 190 -17.31 6.09 -11.57
C ASN A 190 -18.68 6.57 -11.04
N ARG A 191 -18.70 7.32 -9.93
CA ARG A 191 -19.93 7.99 -9.44
C ARG A 191 -20.50 8.95 -10.47
N GLN A 192 -19.64 9.77 -11.08
CA GLN A 192 -20.04 10.78 -12.08
C GLN A 192 -20.51 10.15 -13.40
N VAL A 193 -19.80 9.16 -13.90
CA VAL A 193 -20.03 8.59 -15.23
C VAL A 193 -21.09 7.49 -15.21
N PHE A 194 -21.10 6.64 -14.18
CA PHE A 194 -21.93 5.45 -14.11
C PHE A 194 -22.90 5.44 -12.91
N GLY A 195 -22.83 6.39 -12.00
CA GLY A 195 -23.60 6.39 -10.76
C GLY A 195 -23.16 5.33 -9.75
N LEU A 196 -21.94 4.78 -9.90
CA LEU A 196 -21.42 3.67 -9.10
C LEU A 196 -20.22 4.11 -8.26
N ASP A 197 -20.34 4.02 -6.94
CA ASP A 197 -19.21 4.23 -6.02
C ASP A 197 -18.41 2.93 -5.84
N GLN A 198 -17.73 2.51 -6.88
CA GLN A 198 -17.00 1.24 -6.92
C GLN A 198 -15.68 1.38 -7.69
N MET A 199 -14.68 0.62 -7.28
CA MET A 199 -13.50 0.31 -8.07
C MET A 199 -13.83 -0.89 -8.98
N PRO A 200 -13.72 -0.78 -10.33
CA PRO A 200 -13.99 -1.91 -11.19
C PRO A 200 -12.86 -2.94 -11.14
N ALA A 201 -13.19 -4.19 -11.34
CA ALA A 201 -12.22 -5.21 -11.70
C ALA A 201 -11.88 -5.09 -13.18
N HIS A 202 -10.59 -5.08 -13.50
CA HIS A 202 -10.08 -4.97 -14.88
C HIS A 202 -9.59 -6.34 -15.37
N ASP A 203 -10.22 -6.86 -16.41
CA ASP A 203 -9.86 -8.16 -16.99
C ASP A 203 -8.76 -8.02 -18.05
N PHE A 204 -7.53 -7.85 -17.58
CA PHE A 204 -6.35 -7.78 -18.45
C PHE A 204 -6.18 -9.04 -19.29
N ALA A 205 -6.59 -10.21 -18.79
CA ALA A 205 -6.41 -11.48 -19.50
C ALA A 205 -7.23 -11.60 -20.79
N LYS A 206 -8.38 -10.92 -20.84
CA LYS A 206 -9.24 -10.89 -22.03
C LYS A 206 -8.85 -9.81 -23.04
N ALA A 207 -8.14 -8.76 -22.57
CA ALA A 207 -7.86 -7.61 -23.41
C ALA A 207 -6.91 -7.97 -24.57
N ARG A 208 -7.26 -7.54 -25.79
CA ARG A 208 -6.43 -7.65 -26.99
C ARG A 208 -5.69 -6.36 -27.33
N TYR A 209 -6.10 -5.27 -26.72
CA TYR A 209 -5.42 -3.97 -26.77
C TYR A 209 -5.58 -3.31 -25.40
N ILE A 210 -4.47 -2.92 -24.80
CA ILE A 210 -4.43 -2.24 -23.52
C ILE A 210 -3.85 -0.85 -23.74
N ILE A 211 -4.48 0.18 -23.16
CA ILE A 211 -3.89 1.51 -23.03
C ILE A 211 -3.95 1.96 -21.59
N SER A 212 -2.81 2.34 -21.02
CA SER A 212 -2.74 2.92 -19.69
C SER A 212 -2.44 4.42 -19.78
N PHE A 213 -3.25 5.22 -19.06
CA PHE A 213 -3.07 6.65 -18.86
C PHE A 213 -2.44 6.86 -17.47
N GLY A 214 -1.16 6.52 -17.34
CA GLY A 214 -0.39 6.68 -16.12
C GLY A 214 -0.76 5.76 -14.97
N ALA A 215 -1.52 4.67 -15.21
CA ALA A 215 -1.78 3.65 -14.21
C ALA A 215 -0.67 2.59 -14.23
N ASP A 216 0.07 2.49 -13.13
CA ASP A 216 1.20 1.59 -12.93
C ASP A 216 0.74 0.18 -12.49
N PHE A 217 -0.13 -0.44 -13.30
CA PHE A 217 -0.88 -1.66 -12.94
C PHE A 217 0.00 -2.91 -12.73
N LEU A 218 1.26 -2.89 -13.15
CA LEU A 218 2.23 -3.94 -12.84
C LEU A 218 3.00 -3.72 -11.53
N GLU A 219 2.80 -2.59 -10.83
CA GLU A 219 3.55 -2.25 -9.61
C GLU A 219 2.65 -2.01 -8.41
N SER A 220 1.96 -0.86 -8.37
CA SER A 220 1.23 -0.43 -7.17
C SER A 220 -0.26 -0.19 -7.38
N TRP A 221 -0.72 -0.02 -8.62
CA TRP A 221 -2.10 0.33 -8.89
C TRP A 221 -3.05 -0.88 -8.83
N GLY A 222 -4.09 -0.76 -8.01
CA GLY A 222 -5.11 -1.79 -7.85
C GLY A 222 -4.54 -3.12 -7.38
N SER A 223 -5.11 -4.24 -7.85
CA SER A 223 -4.64 -5.60 -7.53
C SER A 223 -3.45 -5.99 -8.42
N SER A 224 -2.25 -5.49 -8.09
CA SER A 224 -1.07 -5.64 -8.95
C SER A 224 -0.75 -7.10 -9.31
N ILE A 225 -0.88 -8.05 -8.38
CA ILE A 225 -0.63 -9.48 -8.67
C ILE A 225 -1.67 -10.06 -9.63
N GLU A 226 -2.94 -9.68 -9.48
CA GLU A 226 -4.01 -10.10 -10.40
C GLU A 226 -3.79 -9.48 -11.78
N ASN A 227 -3.45 -8.18 -11.82
CA ASN A 227 -3.16 -7.44 -13.06
C ASN A 227 -1.96 -8.02 -13.79
N GLN A 228 -0.84 -8.30 -13.09
CA GLN A 228 0.36 -8.94 -13.65
C GLN A 228 0.03 -10.30 -14.28
N ARG A 229 -0.77 -11.11 -13.59
CA ARG A 229 -1.19 -12.42 -14.10
C ARG A 229 -2.09 -12.30 -15.34
N GLY A 230 -3.03 -11.35 -15.30
CA GLY A 230 -3.90 -11.06 -16.44
C GLY A 230 -3.10 -10.57 -17.65
N PHE A 231 -2.21 -9.60 -17.43
CA PHE A 231 -1.32 -9.06 -18.45
C PHE A 231 -0.41 -10.14 -19.05
N ALA A 232 0.22 -10.97 -18.23
CA ALA A 232 1.07 -12.06 -18.71
C ALA A 232 0.31 -13.07 -19.58
N ARG A 233 -0.99 -13.24 -19.38
CA ARG A 233 -1.83 -14.11 -20.24
C ARG A 233 -2.13 -13.46 -21.58
N SER A 234 -2.50 -12.18 -21.62
CA SER A 234 -2.87 -11.49 -22.86
C SER A 234 -1.66 -11.01 -23.67
N HIS A 235 -0.55 -10.65 -23.00
CA HIS A 235 0.66 -10.11 -23.62
C HIS A 235 1.78 -11.17 -23.79
N GLY A 236 1.56 -12.40 -23.34
CA GLY A 236 2.48 -13.52 -23.49
C GLY A 236 2.27 -14.29 -24.79
N PHE A 237 3.33 -14.96 -25.28
CA PHE A 237 3.29 -15.76 -26.52
C PHE A 237 2.61 -17.12 -26.39
N THR A 238 1.84 -17.36 -25.33
CA THR A 238 1.35 -18.71 -25.02
C THR A 238 0.35 -19.22 -26.06
N ASP A 239 -0.50 -18.33 -26.62
CA ASP A 239 -1.60 -18.69 -27.52
C ASP A 239 -1.50 -18.05 -28.91
N GLY A 240 -0.36 -17.46 -29.26
CA GLY A 240 -0.08 -16.90 -30.57
C GLY A 240 -0.60 -15.47 -30.83
N ASP A 241 -1.63 -15.03 -30.15
CA ASP A 241 -2.18 -13.67 -30.21
C ASP A 241 -1.66 -12.84 -29.04
N VAL A 242 -0.77 -11.88 -29.30
CA VAL A 242 -0.23 -10.94 -28.29
C VAL A 242 -1.07 -9.67 -28.26
N ALA A 243 -1.59 -9.29 -27.12
CA ALA A 243 -2.28 -8.03 -26.94
C ALA A 243 -1.30 -6.86 -27.12
N LYS A 244 -1.68 -5.83 -27.89
CA LYS A 244 -0.88 -4.61 -27.96
C LYS A 244 -1.05 -3.80 -26.68
N PHE A 245 0.07 -3.28 -26.15
CA PHE A 245 0.07 -2.42 -24.98
C PHE A 245 0.68 -1.04 -25.28
N VAL A 246 -0.09 0.01 -24.98
CA VAL A 246 0.32 1.43 -25.13
C VAL A 246 0.34 2.08 -23.75
N TYR A 247 1.42 2.79 -23.44
CA TYR A 247 1.57 3.52 -22.18
C TYR A 247 1.68 5.02 -22.42
N ALA A 248 0.71 5.80 -21.94
CA ALA A 248 0.64 7.25 -22.05
C ALA A 248 0.92 7.90 -20.69
N ALA A 249 2.16 8.37 -20.49
CA ALA A 249 2.60 9.01 -19.27
C ALA A 249 3.88 9.82 -19.51
N PRO A 250 4.19 10.81 -18.66
CA PRO A 250 5.43 11.60 -18.78
C PRO A 250 6.70 10.82 -18.41
N ARG A 251 6.54 9.68 -17.70
CA ARG A 251 7.63 8.81 -17.23
C ARG A 251 7.27 7.35 -17.51
N MET A 252 8.23 6.55 -17.94
CA MET A 252 8.13 5.09 -17.95
C MET A 252 8.48 4.53 -16.55
N ASP A 253 7.53 3.86 -15.93
CA ASP A 253 7.72 2.96 -14.79
C ASP A 253 7.89 1.52 -15.28
N LEU A 254 7.88 0.54 -14.41
CA LEU A 254 7.94 -0.88 -14.81
C LEU A 254 6.78 -1.24 -15.76
N THR A 255 5.61 -0.65 -15.56
CA THR A 255 4.46 -0.84 -16.46
C THR A 255 4.77 -0.29 -17.85
N GLY A 256 5.28 0.94 -17.93
CA GLY A 256 5.66 1.59 -19.17
C GLY A 256 6.81 0.88 -19.90
N LEU A 257 7.75 0.28 -19.18
CA LEU A 257 8.86 -0.51 -19.77
C LEU A 257 8.39 -1.81 -20.43
N ASN A 258 7.19 -2.28 -20.11
CA ASN A 258 6.57 -3.44 -20.77
C ASN A 258 5.63 -3.04 -21.93
N ALA A 259 5.53 -1.75 -22.27
CA ALA A 259 4.68 -1.29 -23.37
C ALA A 259 5.35 -1.49 -24.73
N ASP A 260 4.54 -1.85 -25.73
CA ASP A 260 4.96 -1.88 -27.15
C ASP A 260 5.15 -0.46 -27.68
N GLU A 261 4.44 0.51 -27.10
CA GLU A 261 4.49 1.90 -27.54
C GLU A 261 4.34 2.85 -26.34
N TRP A 262 5.37 3.66 -26.09
CA TRP A 262 5.31 4.73 -25.09
C TRP A 262 4.95 6.06 -25.74
N LEU A 263 4.01 6.78 -25.13
CA LEU A 263 3.62 8.14 -25.48
C LEU A 263 4.08 9.08 -24.36
N PRO A 264 5.19 9.80 -24.52
CA PRO A 264 5.68 10.77 -23.53
C PRO A 264 4.82 12.05 -23.54
N ILE A 265 3.59 11.94 -23.05
CA ILE A 265 2.64 13.04 -23.01
C ILE A 265 3.04 14.11 -22.00
N LYS A 266 2.59 15.35 -22.21
CA LYS A 266 2.78 16.39 -21.20
C LYS A 266 2.05 16.04 -19.92
N PRO A 267 2.67 16.24 -18.73
CA PRO A 267 2.03 15.92 -17.45
C PRO A 267 0.65 16.56 -17.33
N GLY A 268 -0.37 15.78 -16.97
CA GLY A 268 -1.74 16.22 -16.77
C GLY A 268 -2.58 16.35 -18.04
N SER A 269 -2.09 15.91 -19.20
CA SER A 269 -2.83 15.99 -20.48
C SER A 269 -3.56 14.70 -20.87
N GLU A 270 -3.59 13.70 -19.98
CA GLU A 270 -4.15 12.38 -20.21
C GLU A 270 -5.62 12.42 -20.64
N ALA A 271 -6.43 13.28 -20.01
CA ALA A 271 -7.85 13.43 -20.34
C ALA A 271 -8.08 13.93 -21.78
N ALA A 272 -7.24 14.85 -22.28
CA ALA A 272 -7.32 15.33 -23.65
C ALA A 272 -7.12 14.19 -24.66
N LEU A 273 -6.15 13.30 -24.41
CA LEU A 273 -5.90 12.13 -25.25
C LEU A 273 -7.08 11.16 -25.21
N ALA A 274 -7.58 10.81 -24.03
CA ALA A 274 -8.67 9.85 -23.87
C ALA A 274 -9.98 10.35 -24.50
N LEU A 275 -10.33 11.64 -24.32
CA LEU A 275 -11.53 12.24 -24.92
C LEU A 275 -11.42 12.33 -26.45
N ALA A 276 -10.24 12.67 -27.00
CA ALA A 276 -10.03 12.68 -28.44
C ALA A 276 -10.13 11.29 -29.05
N MET A 277 -9.58 10.26 -28.40
CA MET A 277 -9.76 8.88 -28.83
C MET A 277 -11.24 8.49 -28.80
N ALA A 278 -11.97 8.82 -27.73
CA ALA A 278 -13.41 8.55 -27.64
C ALA A 278 -14.20 9.26 -28.75
N ASN A 279 -13.84 10.51 -29.09
CA ASN A 279 -14.45 11.25 -30.21
C ASN A 279 -14.25 10.54 -31.56
N VAL A 280 -13.03 10.09 -31.86
CA VAL A 280 -12.72 9.32 -33.08
C VAL A 280 -13.54 8.02 -33.15
N LEU A 281 -13.68 7.31 -32.03
CA LEU A 281 -14.47 6.07 -31.96
C LEU A 281 -15.96 6.32 -32.18
N LEU A 282 -16.45 7.47 -31.74
CA LEU A 282 -17.86 7.84 -31.83
C LEU A 282 -18.27 8.20 -33.25
N ALA A 283 -17.38 8.78 -34.05
CA ALA A 283 -17.66 9.22 -35.42
C ALA A 283 -18.19 8.11 -36.37
N GLY A 284 -17.97 6.84 -36.02
CA GLY A 284 -18.45 5.66 -36.78
C GLY A 284 -19.68 4.98 -36.18
N LYS A 285 -20.32 5.54 -35.13
CA LYS A 285 -21.41 4.85 -34.39
C LYS A 285 -22.74 5.58 -34.56
N SER A 286 -23.75 4.85 -35.09
CA SER A 286 -25.11 5.34 -35.24
C SER A 286 -25.99 5.17 -33.99
N ASP A 287 -25.56 4.35 -33.02
CA ASP A 287 -26.27 3.97 -31.79
C ASP A 287 -25.75 4.67 -30.53
N ALA A 288 -25.00 5.77 -30.72
CA ALA A 288 -24.45 6.53 -29.61
C ALA A 288 -25.54 7.20 -28.76
N PRO A 289 -25.37 7.30 -27.43
CA PRO A 289 -26.29 8.03 -26.57
C PRO A 289 -26.49 9.48 -27.06
N ALA A 290 -27.76 9.95 -27.03
CA ALA A 290 -28.09 11.32 -27.44
C ALA A 290 -27.28 12.33 -26.63
N GLY A 291 -26.65 13.29 -27.29
CA GLY A 291 -25.82 14.33 -26.67
C GLY A 291 -24.34 13.97 -26.47
N LEU A 292 -23.97 12.70 -26.56
CA LEU A 292 -22.56 12.29 -26.39
C LEU A 292 -21.67 12.85 -27.50
N ALA A 293 -22.15 12.86 -28.74
CA ALA A 293 -21.42 13.41 -29.88
C ALA A 293 -21.17 14.93 -29.72
N SER A 294 -22.18 15.66 -29.23
CA SER A 294 -22.06 17.11 -28.93
C SER A 294 -21.04 17.35 -27.80
N ALA A 295 -21.06 16.52 -26.76
CA ALA A 295 -20.15 16.64 -25.61
C ALA A 295 -18.69 16.34 -26.00
N LEU A 296 -18.45 15.37 -26.87
CA LEU A 296 -17.12 15.01 -27.35
C LEU A 296 -16.62 15.85 -28.54
N GLY A 297 -17.51 16.57 -29.23
CA GLY A 297 -17.16 17.36 -30.41
C GLY A 297 -15.96 18.29 -30.27
N PRO A 298 -15.78 19.02 -29.14
CA PRO A 298 -14.62 19.89 -28.93
C PRO A 298 -13.26 19.14 -28.85
N TYR A 299 -13.28 17.86 -28.53
CA TYR A 299 -12.06 17.07 -28.29
C TYR A 299 -11.61 16.38 -29.58
N THR A 300 -11.08 17.18 -30.50
CA THR A 300 -10.54 16.67 -31.76
C THR A 300 -9.10 16.13 -31.58
N PRO A 301 -8.62 15.22 -32.46
CA PRO A 301 -7.21 14.82 -32.47
C PRO A 301 -6.24 16.00 -32.56
N ALA A 302 -6.60 17.05 -33.32
CA ALA A 302 -5.78 18.26 -33.43
C ALA A 302 -5.67 19.03 -32.11
N MET A 303 -6.78 19.17 -31.38
CA MET A 303 -6.78 19.78 -30.04
C MET A 303 -5.90 18.95 -29.08
N ALA A 304 -6.11 17.63 -29.04
CA ALA A 304 -5.33 16.77 -28.16
C ALA A 304 -3.83 16.75 -28.53
N ALA A 305 -3.48 16.89 -29.81
CA ALA A 305 -2.08 17.01 -30.24
C ALA A 305 -1.40 18.26 -29.66
N ALA A 306 -2.09 19.39 -29.65
CA ALA A 306 -1.58 20.64 -29.07
C ALA A 306 -1.35 20.54 -27.54
N GLU A 307 -2.25 19.85 -26.83
CA GLU A 307 -2.18 19.67 -25.39
C GLU A 307 -1.18 18.59 -24.97
N THR A 308 -1.16 17.45 -25.64
CA THR A 308 -0.35 16.27 -25.27
C THR A 308 1.05 16.28 -25.85
N GLY A 309 1.24 16.88 -27.02
CA GLY A 309 2.43 16.76 -27.86
C GLY A 309 2.46 15.51 -28.74
N VAL A 310 1.41 14.69 -28.75
CA VAL A 310 1.27 13.52 -29.61
C VAL A 310 0.66 13.94 -30.95
N PRO A 311 1.25 13.61 -32.13
CA PRO A 311 0.69 13.99 -33.42
C PRO A 311 -0.75 13.50 -33.64
N ALA A 312 -1.60 14.31 -34.28
CA ALA A 312 -3.02 14.01 -34.48
C ALA A 312 -3.26 12.68 -35.21
N GLU A 313 -2.46 12.40 -36.25
CA GLU A 313 -2.53 11.15 -37.01
C GLU A 313 -2.22 9.92 -36.13
N ARG A 314 -1.30 10.10 -35.17
CA ARG A 314 -0.98 9.04 -34.20
C ARG A 314 -2.15 8.79 -33.26
N ILE A 315 -2.80 9.84 -32.77
CA ILE A 315 -4.01 9.73 -31.92
C ILE A 315 -5.13 9.01 -32.66
N GLU A 316 -5.39 9.37 -33.93
CA GLU A 316 -6.38 8.69 -34.76
C GLU A 316 -6.06 7.21 -34.99
N ARG A 317 -4.78 6.89 -35.27
CA ARG A 317 -4.32 5.51 -35.45
C ARG A 317 -4.57 4.69 -34.18
N LEU A 318 -4.13 5.19 -33.01
CA LEU A 318 -4.32 4.53 -31.72
C LEU A 318 -5.81 4.29 -31.41
N ALA A 319 -6.66 5.29 -31.68
CA ALA A 319 -8.09 5.14 -31.48
C ALA A 319 -8.70 4.05 -32.37
N ARG A 320 -8.35 4.01 -33.67
CA ARG A 320 -8.83 2.97 -34.59
C ARG A 320 -8.33 1.58 -34.22
N GLU A 321 -7.05 1.44 -33.84
CA GLU A 321 -6.48 0.17 -33.37
C GLU A 321 -7.19 -0.32 -32.10
N PHE A 322 -7.43 0.57 -31.13
CA PHE A 322 -8.14 0.28 -29.90
C PHE A 322 -9.57 -0.20 -30.15
N ALA A 323 -10.26 0.39 -31.12
CA ALA A 323 -11.63 0.00 -31.50
C ALA A 323 -11.69 -1.34 -32.27
N ALA A 324 -10.65 -1.63 -33.05
CA ALA A 324 -10.59 -2.85 -33.88
C ALA A 324 -10.24 -4.09 -33.07
N ALA A 325 -9.35 -3.96 -32.08
CA ALA A 325 -8.89 -5.07 -31.24
C ALA A 325 -9.84 -5.30 -30.04
N ARG A 326 -10.90 -6.07 -30.25
CA ARG A 326 -11.93 -6.33 -29.23
C ARG A 326 -11.73 -7.69 -28.56
N PRO A 327 -11.99 -7.74 -27.23
CA PRO A 327 -12.21 -6.62 -26.32
C PRO A 327 -10.91 -5.85 -26.04
N SER A 328 -11.02 -4.53 -25.90
CA SER A 328 -9.92 -3.67 -25.49
C SER A 328 -10.04 -3.27 -24.01
N LEU A 329 -9.04 -2.56 -23.48
CA LEU A 329 -9.03 -2.08 -22.09
C LEU A 329 -8.27 -0.77 -21.98
N ALA A 330 -8.91 0.27 -21.42
CA ALA A 330 -8.26 1.50 -21.02
C ALA A 330 -8.26 1.62 -19.49
N VAL A 331 -7.13 2.01 -18.89
CA VAL A 331 -6.98 2.19 -17.45
C VAL A 331 -6.34 3.53 -17.10
N ALA A 332 -6.72 4.11 -15.95
CA ALA A 332 -6.22 5.38 -15.44
C ALA A 332 -6.26 5.41 -13.91
N GLY A 333 -5.73 6.49 -13.31
CA GLY A 333 -5.81 6.74 -11.87
C GLY A 333 -4.62 6.20 -11.09
N GLY A 334 -3.45 6.02 -11.75
CA GLY A 334 -2.19 5.77 -11.05
C GLY A 334 -1.80 6.95 -10.17
N VAL A 335 -1.16 6.66 -9.02
CA VAL A 335 -0.78 7.68 -8.04
C VAL A 335 0.10 8.76 -8.66
N GLY A 336 1.12 8.36 -9.45
CA GLY A 336 2.03 9.30 -10.11
C GLY A 336 1.38 10.20 -11.19
N ALA A 337 0.14 9.92 -11.59
CA ALA A 337 -0.64 10.71 -12.54
C ALA A 337 -1.77 11.54 -11.86
N GLN A 338 -1.84 11.54 -10.53
CA GLN A 338 -2.88 12.26 -9.79
C GLN A 338 -2.55 13.76 -9.66
N HIS A 339 -3.00 14.54 -10.63
CA HIS A 339 -3.02 16.01 -10.58
C HIS A 339 -4.40 16.54 -10.15
N ALA A 340 -4.57 17.85 -10.02
CA ALA A 340 -5.81 18.45 -9.53
C ALA A 340 -7.09 18.05 -10.29
N ALA A 341 -6.97 17.62 -11.55
CA ALA A 341 -8.06 17.11 -12.39
C ALA A 341 -8.01 15.59 -12.62
N ALA A 342 -7.43 14.81 -11.71
CA ALA A 342 -7.29 13.35 -11.86
C ALA A 342 -8.65 12.63 -12.02
N THR A 343 -9.71 13.12 -11.37
CA THR A 343 -11.07 12.61 -11.57
C THR A 343 -11.56 12.77 -13.01
N GLU A 344 -11.22 13.88 -13.67
CA GLU A 344 -11.55 14.12 -15.08
C GLU A 344 -10.83 13.13 -16.00
N VAL A 345 -9.56 12.79 -15.70
CA VAL A 345 -8.82 11.76 -16.44
C VAL A 345 -9.52 10.40 -16.35
N CYS A 346 -9.89 10.00 -15.15
CA CYS A 346 -10.60 8.73 -14.93
C CYS A 346 -11.97 8.74 -15.60
N ALA A 347 -12.70 9.87 -15.57
CA ALA A 347 -13.98 10.02 -16.25
C ALA A 347 -13.84 9.94 -17.79
N ALA A 348 -12.81 10.56 -18.35
CA ALA A 348 -12.50 10.49 -19.79
C ALA A 348 -12.21 9.04 -20.23
N VAL A 349 -11.44 8.31 -19.44
CA VAL A 349 -11.12 6.90 -19.70
C VAL A 349 -12.37 6.01 -19.55
N ASN A 350 -13.25 6.30 -18.59
CA ASN A 350 -14.55 5.62 -18.46
C ASN A 350 -15.41 5.80 -19.71
N VAL A 351 -15.46 7.03 -20.24
CA VAL A 351 -16.19 7.32 -21.48
C VAL A 351 -15.55 6.58 -22.67
N LEU A 352 -14.22 6.56 -22.77
CA LEU A 352 -13.51 5.80 -23.80
C LEU A 352 -13.86 4.31 -23.75
N ASN A 353 -13.83 3.70 -22.57
CA ASN A 353 -14.22 2.29 -22.37
C ASN A 353 -15.69 2.05 -22.73
N PHE A 354 -16.58 2.96 -22.32
CA PHE A 354 -18.00 2.86 -22.66
C PHE A 354 -18.23 2.91 -24.18
N VAL A 355 -17.64 3.88 -24.86
CA VAL A 355 -17.75 4.01 -26.33
C VAL A 355 -17.14 2.82 -27.04
N ALA A 356 -16.05 2.24 -26.52
CA ALA A 356 -15.43 1.03 -27.07
C ALA A 356 -16.23 -0.26 -26.83
N GLY A 357 -17.20 -0.25 -25.87
CA GLY A 357 -17.97 -1.43 -25.49
C GLY A 357 -17.25 -2.36 -24.52
N ASN A 358 -16.30 -1.81 -23.73
CA ASN A 358 -15.48 -2.56 -22.78
C ASN A 358 -16.16 -2.76 -21.42
N VAL A 359 -17.17 -1.92 -21.08
CA VAL A 359 -17.92 -2.00 -19.82
C VAL A 359 -18.80 -3.24 -19.84
N GLY A 360 -18.65 -4.08 -18.83
CA GLY A 360 -19.26 -5.42 -18.76
C GLY A 360 -18.37 -6.54 -19.31
N GLU A 361 -17.37 -6.22 -20.16
CA GLU A 361 -16.41 -7.17 -20.74
C GLU A 361 -15.07 -7.16 -19.99
N THR A 362 -14.24 -6.14 -20.22
CA THR A 362 -12.93 -5.98 -19.58
C THR A 362 -12.97 -5.05 -18.37
N VAL A 363 -14.00 -4.21 -18.23
CA VAL A 363 -14.26 -3.35 -17.06
C VAL A 363 -15.52 -3.84 -16.37
N ARG A 364 -15.39 -4.46 -15.20
CA ARG A 364 -16.49 -5.11 -14.48
C ARG A 364 -16.70 -4.53 -13.10
N PHE A 365 -17.92 -4.16 -12.77
CA PHE A 365 -18.34 -3.70 -11.45
C PHE A 365 -18.96 -4.83 -10.62
N GLY A 366 -19.25 -4.59 -9.33
CA GLY A 366 -19.98 -5.49 -8.45
C GLY A 366 -19.13 -6.22 -7.40
N ALA A 367 -17.82 -6.33 -7.60
CA ALA A 367 -16.95 -7.04 -6.66
C ALA A 367 -16.32 -6.13 -5.60
N ASP A 368 -16.33 -4.81 -5.79
CA ASP A 368 -15.64 -3.87 -4.92
C ASP A 368 -16.30 -3.72 -3.54
N LEU A 369 -15.44 -3.60 -2.52
CA LEU A 369 -15.82 -3.22 -1.16
C LEU A 369 -14.98 -2.01 -0.75
N PRO A 370 -15.59 -0.85 -0.41
CA PRO A 370 -14.82 0.33 -0.02
C PRO A 370 -14.04 0.06 1.27
N MET A 371 -12.72 0.20 1.20
CA MET A 371 -11.79 -0.14 2.28
C MET A 371 -11.41 1.06 3.14
N ALA A 372 -11.36 2.26 2.56
CA ALA A 372 -10.96 3.52 3.20
C ALA A 372 -12.08 4.57 3.13
N ASP A 373 -11.95 5.63 3.94
CA ASP A 373 -12.84 6.79 3.95
C ASP A 373 -12.22 7.99 3.18
N GLY A 374 -11.11 7.77 2.52
CA GLY A 374 -10.40 8.73 1.69
C GLY A 374 -9.92 9.98 2.43
N GLN A 375 -9.48 10.99 1.68
CA GLN A 375 -9.09 12.29 2.25
C GLN A 375 -10.27 13.04 2.86
N ALA A 376 -11.50 12.77 2.44
CA ALA A 376 -12.70 13.31 3.08
C ALA A 376 -12.82 12.85 4.54
N GLY A 377 -12.48 11.58 4.85
CA GLY A 377 -12.38 11.08 6.20
C GLY A 377 -11.32 11.80 7.03
N MET A 378 -10.13 11.99 6.45
CA MET A 378 -9.03 12.72 7.09
C MET A 378 -9.38 14.20 7.32
N ALA A 379 -10.06 14.85 6.37
CA ALA A 379 -10.52 16.23 6.53
C ALA A 379 -11.52 16.36 7.69
N ARG A 380 -12.48 15.44 7.81
CA ARG A 380 -13.41 15.41 8.95
C ARG A 380 -12.69 15.21 10.29
N LEU A 381 -11.68 14.32 10.32
CA LEU A 381 -10.87 14.10 11.53
C LEU A 381 -10.10 15.35 11.93
N THR A 382 -9.41 16.00 10.97
CA THR A 382 -8.64 17.21 11.24
C THR A 382 -9.54 18.37 11.69
N GLN A 383 -10.71 18.53 11.09
CA GLN A 383 -11.71 19.51 11.51
C GLN A 383 -12.21 19.24 12.94
N ALA A 384 -12.46 17.98 13.29
CA ALA A 384 -12.87 17.59 14.65
C ALA A 384 -11.76 17.86 15.67
N ILE A 385 -10.49 17.65 15.32
CA ILE A 385 -9.34 18.01 16.18
C ILE A 385 -9.27 19.52 16.38
N ASP A 386 -9.35 20.31 15.30
CA ASP A 386 -9.32 21.77 15.37
C ASP A 386 -10.49 22.34 16.18
N GLY A 387 -11.66 21.69 16.12
CA GLY A 387 -12.86 22.02 16.93
C GLY A 387 -12.80 21.56 18.39
N GLY A 388 -11.74 20.89 18.83
CA GLY A 388 -11.63 20.36 20.20
C GLY A 388 -12.56 19.18 20.50
N GLU A 389 -13.12 18.55 19.48
CA GLU A 389 -14.04 17.41 19.60
C GLU A 389 -13.32 16.06 19.81
N VAL A 390 -11.98 16.05 19.78
CA VAL A 390 -11.17 14.84 19.97
C VAL A 390 -10.28 15.01 21.19
N ALA A 391 -10.61 14.33 22.28
CA ALA A 391 -9.80 14.28 23.49
C ALA A 391 -8.89 13.04 23.52
N VAL A 392 -9.34 11.92 22.93
CA VAL A 392 -8.58 10.70 22.78
C VAL A 392 -8.57 10.30 21.30
N LEU A 393 -7.38 10.12 20.71
CA LEU A 393 -7.21 9.59 19.38
C LEU A 393 -6.43 8.28 19.44
N LEU A 394 -7.08 7.19 19.03
CA LEU A 394 -6.45 5.88 18.86
C LEU A 394 -6.07 5.71 17.40
N VAL A 395 -4.81 5.41 17.13
CA VAL A 395 -4.29 5.13 15.78
C VAL A 395 -3.91 3.65 15.72
N HIS A 396 -4.46 2.92 14.74
CA HIS A 396 -4.21 1.50 14.55
C HIS A 396 -3.63 1.25 13.14
N GLY A 397 -2.41 0.75 13.07
CA GLY A 397 -1.79 0.29 11.82
C GLY A 397 -1.58 1.35 10.73
N ALA A 398 -1.61 2.65 11.07
CA ALA A 398 -1.48 3.76 10.14
C ALA A 398 -0.41 4.76 10.60
N ASN A 399 0.31 5.37 9.65
CA ASN A 399 1.38 6.35 9.92
C ASN A 399 1.16 7.69 9.18
N PRO A 400 0.07 8.43 9.46
CA PRO A 400 -0.28 9.64 8.73
C PRO A 400 0.69 10.82 8.97
N VAL A 401 1.47 10.83 10.06
CA VAL A 401 2.52 11.84 10.28
C VAL A 401 3.59 11.77 9.21
N TYR A 402 3.88 10.58 8.70
CA TYR A 402 4.84 10.34 7.62
C TYR A 402 4.16 10.37 6.23
N SER A 403 3.00 9.72 6.08
CA SER A 403 2.40 9.43 4.77
C SER A 403 1.49 10.53 4.22
N LEU A 404 1.35 11.66 4.93
CA LEU A 404 0.70 12.86 4.41
C LEU A 404 1.74 13.95 4.10
N PRO A 405 1.51 14.79 3.07
CA PRO A 405 2.34 15.98 2.85
C PRO A 405 2.42 16.86 4.11
N LYS A 406 3.61 17.39 4.42
CA LYS A 406 3.78 18.31 5.58
C LYS A 406 2.85 19.52 5.50
N ALA A 407 2.59 20.00 4.28
CA ALA A 407 1.66 21.09 4.01
C ALA A 407 0.20 20.80 4.44
N SER A 408 -0.16 19.53 4.68
CA SER A 408 -1.45 19.17 5.26
C SER A 408 -1.65 19.69 6.68
N GLY A 409 -0.55 19.95 7.41
CA GLY A 409 -0.56 20.34 8.82
C GLY A 409 -1.11 19.28 9.77
N PHE A 410 -1.19 18.01 9.33
CA PHE A 410 -1.73 16.92 10.16
C PHE A 410 -0.89 16.68 11.41
N ALA A 411 0.44 16.65 11.31
CA ALA A 411 1.32 16.43 12.46
C ALA A 411 1.11 17.44 13.57
N ASP A 412 0.96 18.74 13.23
CA ASP A 412 0.73 19.80 14.22
C ASP A 412 -0.65 19.67 14.90
N ARG A 413 -1.67 19.27 14.15
CA ARG A 413 -3.00 18.97 14.69
C ARG A 413 -2.98 17.74 15.58
N PHE A 414 -2.29 16.69 15.16
CA PHE A 414 -2.13 15.46 15.93
C PHE A 414 -1.50 15.74 17.31
N ARG A 415 -0.48 16.60 17.38
CA ARG A 415 0.16 17.01 18.64
C ARG A 415 -0.79 17.74 19.60
N LYS A 416 -1.83 18.41 19.10
CA LYS A 416 -2.84 19.11 19.93
C LYS A 416 -3.82 18.16 20.62
N VAL A 417 -3.95 16.91 20.18
CA VAL A 417 -4.82 15.93 20.81
C VAL A 417 -4.32 15.62 22.23
N ALA A 418 -5.20 15.71 23.22
CA ALA A 418 -4.83 15.61 24.63
C ALA A 418 -4.28 14.22 25.02
N TYR A 419 -4.75 13.14 24.40
CA TYR A 419 -4.24 11.78 24.63
C TYR A 419 -4.25 10.97 23.35
N LYS A 420 -3.06 10.53 22.94
CA LYS A 420 -2.82 9.79 21.70
C LYS A 420 -2.36 8.38 22.02
N VAL A 421 -2.95 7.40 21.35
CA VAL A 421 -2.64 5.98 21.51
C VAL A 421 -2.32 5.36 20.18
N ALA A 422 -1.20 4.67 20.06
CA ALA A 422 -0.87 3.86 18.90
C ALA A 422 -1.04 2.36 19.22
N VAL A 423 -1.62 1.62 18.29
CA VAL A 423 -1.65 0.16 18.29
C VAL A 423 -0.98 -0.29 16.99
N GLY A 424 0.15 -0.98 17.07
CA GLY A 424 0.89 -1.36 15.87
C GLY A 424 2.16 -2.14 16.14
N LEU A 425 2.88 -2.44 15.05
CA LEU A 425 4.09 -3.27 15.10
C LEU A 425 5.35 -2.48 15.47
N TYR A 426 5.43 -1.22 15.04
CA TYR A 426 6.66 -0.42 15.10
C TYR A 426 6.43 0.92 15.78
N LEU A 427 7.51 1.48 16.30
CA LEU A 427 7.55 2.86 16.76
C LEU A 427 7.87 3.75 15.54
N ASP A 428 6.82 4.04 14.76
CA ASP A 428 6.88 4.93 13.60
C ASP A 428 6.72 6.40 14.00
N GLU A 429 6.69 7.32 13.02
CA GLU A 429 6.57 8.76 13.25
C GLU A 429 5.30 9.11 14.04
N THR A 430 4.18 8.48 13.73
CA THR A 430 2.90 8.68 14.42
C THR A 430 2.94 8.08 15.83
N ALA A 431 3.41 6.85 15.98
CA ALA A 431 3.53 6.18 17.28
C ALA A 431 4.52 6.89 18.21
N SER A 432 5.61 7.45 17.64
CA SER A 432 6.61 8.22 18.39
C SER A 432 6.07 9.50 19.01
N GLU A 433 4.96 10.03 18.53
CA GLU A 433 4.24 11.20 19.07
C GLU A 433 3.14 10.82 20.08
N CYS A 434 2.87 9.52 20.28
CA CYS A 434 1.80 9.04 21.15
C CYS A 434 2.18 9.04 22.63
N ASP A 435 1.15 9.10 23.48
CA ASP A 435 1.26 9.02 24.94
C ASP A 435 1.28 7.57 25.44
N LEU A 436 0.68 6.65 24.64
CA LEU A 436 0.62 5.23 24.90
C LEU A 436 0.85 4.47 23.59
N VAL A 437 1.73 3.48 23.59
CA VAL A 437 2.00 2.61 22.45
C VAL A 437 1.76 1.16 22.88
N LEU A 438 0.87 0.48 22.16
CA LEU A 438 0.45 -0.89 22.44
C LEU A 438 0.96 -1.81 21.34
N PRO A 439 1.85 -2.78 21.65
CA PRO A 439 2.39 -3.69 20.67
C PRO A 439 1.33 -4.63 20.13
N GLU A 440 1.24 -4.69 18.80
CA GLU A 440 0.34 -5.61 18.11
C GLU A 440 1.06 -6.89 17.69
N ARG A 441 0.35 -8.02 17.71
CA ARG A 441 0.81 -9.28 17.10
C ARG A 441 0.90 -9.12 15.59
N HIS A 442 1.96 -9.68 15.02
CA HIS A 442 2.06 -9.79 13.55
C HIS A 442 0.92 -10.66 12.99
N ALA A 443 0.53 -10.46 11.73
CA ALA A 443 -0.56 -11.23 11.10
C ALA A 443 -0.36 -12.74 11.18
N LEU A 444 0.87 -13.23 11.21
CA LEU A 444 1.21 -14.65 11.35
C LEU A 444 1.17 -15.16 12.81
N GLU A 445 0.89 -14.29 13.78
CA GLU A 445 0.82 -14.60 15.21
C GLU A 445 -0.60 -14.46 15.79
N ARG A 446 -1.59 -14.13 14.95
CA ARG A 446 -2.96 -13.83 15.41
C ARG A 446 -4.05 -14.45 14.54
N TRP A 447 -5.22 -14.64 15.15
CA TRP A 447 -6.46 -14.85 14.43
C TRP A 447 -6.99 -13.51 13.92
N ASP A 448 -7.47 -13.45 12.68
CA ASP A 448 -8.21 -12.33 12.10
C ASP A 448 -8.81 -12.74 10.75
N ASP A 449 -9.51 -11.83 10.07
CA ASP A 449 -9.96 -12.04 8.69
C ASP A 449 -9.83 -10.76 7.86
N LEU A 450 -9.85 -10.92 6.55
CA LEU A 450 -9.85 -9.82 5.60
C LEU A 450 -10.77 -10.15 4.41
N ARG A 451 -11.58 -9.17 4.02
CA ARG A 451 -12.48 -9.26 2.86
C ARG A 451 -12.03 -8.28 1.79
N PRO A 452 -11.06 -8.61 0.93
CA PRO A 452 -10.52 -7.67 -0.07
C PRO A 452 -11.56 -7.31 -1.14
N ARG A 453 -12.49 -8.19 -1.42
CA ARG A 453 -13.61 -7.97 -2.36
C ARG A 453 -14.79 -8.91 -2.05
N ALA A 454 -15.95 -8.62 -2.63
CA ALA A 454 -17.14 -9.46 -2.49
C ALA A 454 -16.84 -10.90 -2.94
N GLY A 455 -17.30 -11.86 -2.17
CA GLY A 455 -17.07 -13.29 -2.40
C GLY A 455 -15.73 -13.82 -1.91
N VAL A 456 -14.79 -12.96 -1.46
CA VAL A 456 -13.49 -13.38 -0.94
C VAL A 456 -13.42 -13.10 0.55
N TYR A 457 -13.39 -14.15 1.36
CA TYR A 457 -13.32 -14.12 2.81
C TYR A 457 -12.02 -14.80 3.23
N GLY A 458 -10.92 -14.03 3.33
CA GLY A 458 -9.62 -14.53 3.74
C GLY A 458 -9.56 -14.67 5.26
N LEU A 459 -9.09 -15.83 5.76
CA LEU A 459 -8.91 -16.09 7.18
C LEU A 459 -7.42 -16.08 7.51
N MET A 460 -7.06 -15.43 8.60
CA MET A 460 -5.74 -15.47 9.21
C MET A 460 -5.77 -16.37 10.44
N GLN A 461 -4.81 -17.30 10.53
CA GLN A 461 -4.58 -18.11 11.71
C GLN A 461 -3.16 -17.91 12.22
N PRO A 462 -2.91 -17.98 13.54
CA PRO A 462 -1.57 -17.98 14.07
C PRO A 462 -0.83 -19.22 13.58
N VAL A 463 0.38 -19.04 13.05
CA VAL A 463 1.23 -20.14 12.54
C VAL A 463 2.36 -20.47 13.50
N MET A 464 2.53 -19.65 14.53
CA MET A 464 3.51 -19.81 15.59
C MET A 464 3.11 -18.99 16.82
N GLU A 465 3.75 -19.27 17.95
CA GLU A 465 3.63 -18.45 19.16
C GLU A 465 4.18 -17.04 18.93
N PRO A 466 3.63 -16.03 19.61
CA PRO A 466 4.12 -14.66 19.50
C PRO A 466 5.60 -14.52 19.86
N VAL A 467 6.35 -13.76 19.06
CA VAL A 467 7.78 -13.51 19.31
C VAL A 467 7.99 -12.57 20.49
N PHE A 468 7.05 -11.64 20.70
CA PHE A 468 7.13 -10.61 21.74
C PHE A 468 5.87 -10.61 22.62
N ASP A 469 5.90 -9.87 23.74
CA ASP A 469 4.74 -9.66 24.62
C ASP A 469 3.75 -8.68 23.99
N ALA A 470 3.03 -9.18 22.97
CA ALA A 470 2.08 -8.44 22.16
C ALA A 470 0.71 -9.11 22.16
N LEU A 471 -0.34 -8.33 21.92
CA LEU A 471 -1.73 -8.80 21.81
C LEU A 471 -2.30 -8.46 20.43
N SER A 472 -3.32 -9.17 19.98
CA SER A 472 -4.09 -8.72 18.81
C SER A 472 -4.82 -7.41 19.13
N ALA A 473 -5.05 -6.55 18.15
CA ALA A 473 -5.82 -5.32 18.38
C ALA A 473 -7.22 -5.63 18.93
N GLY A 474 -7.85 -6.71 18.49
CA GLY A 474 -9.13 -7.17 19.02
C GLY A 474 -9.06 -7.54 20.51
N ASP A 475 -8.04 -8.31 20.93
CA ASP A 475 -7.85 -8.65 22.35
C ASP A 475 -7.57 -7.40 23.20
N ILE A 476 -6.80 -6.44 22.68
CA ILE A 476 -6.56 -5.16 23.36
C ILE A 476 -7.90 -4.45 23.64
N LEU A 477 -8.73 -4.28 22.61
CA LEU A 477 -9.99 -3.57 22.73
C LEU A 477 -11.02 -4.32 23.59
N LEU A 478 -11.06 -5.65 23.56
CA LEU A 478 -11.89 -6.47 24.44
C LEU A 478 -11.48 -6.30 25.93
N ARG A 479 -10.17 -6.34 26.22
CA ARG A 479 -9.66 -6.10 27.58
C ARG A 479 -9.97 -4.68 28.08
N VAL A 480 -9.81 -3.68 27.17
CA VAL A 480 -10.18 -2.28 27.47
C VAL A 480 -11.68 -2.18 27.75
N SER A 481 -12.52 -2.84 26.97
CA SER A 481 -13.98 -2.84 27.13
C SER A 481 -14.39 -3.42 28.47
N LYS A 482 -13.82 -4.55 28.86
CA LYS A 482 -14.04 -5.18 30.17
C LYS A 482 -13.63 -4.27 31.32
N LYS A 483 -12.50 -3.54 31.16
CA LYS A 483 -12.00 -2.63 32.22
C LYS A 483 -12.80 -1.35 32.32
N ALA A 484 -13.23 -0.78 31.17
CA ALA A 484 -13.99 0.47 31.09
C ALA A 484 -15.45 0.30 31.51
N GLY A 485 -16.08 -0.84 31.24
CA GLY A 485 -17.49 -1.08 31.49
C GLY A 485 -18.43 -0.13 30.71
N GLY A 486 -19.56 0.24 31.32
CA GLY A 486 -20.51 1.17 30.68
C GLY A 486 -21.03 0.68 29.33
N THR A 487 -21.02 1.55 28.32
CA THR A 487 -21.47 1.23 26.97
C THR A 487 -20.60 0.17 26.28
N LEU A 488 -19.37 -0.02 26.74
CA LEU A 488 -18.44 -1.02 26.21
C LEU A 488 -18.63 -2.41 26.83
N ALA A 489 -19.40 -2.56 27.91
CA ALA A 489 -19.58 -3.85 28.59
C ALA A 489 -20.21 -4.94 27.70
N ARG A 490 -20.87 -4.55 26.60
CA ARG A 490 -21.43 -5.49 25.61
C ARG A 490 -20.37 -6.24 24.77
N PHE A 491 -19.14 -5.75 24.76
CA PHE A 491 -18.00 -6.39 24.08
C PHE A 491 -17.29 -7.30 25.09
N ASP A 492 -17.92 -8.42 25.40
CA ASP A 492 -17.57 -9.31 26.51
C ASP A 492 -16.98 -10.66 26.07
N ALA A 493 -16.70 -10.82 24.76
CA ALA A 493 -16.07 -12.02 24.26
C ALA A 493 -14.77 -12.33 25.03
N PRO A 494 -14.51 -13.61 25.40
CA PRO A 494 -13.36 -13.98 26.21
C PRO A 494 -12.03 -13.75 25.50
N SER A 495 -12.00 -13.79 24.18
CA SER A 495 -10.85 -13.51 23.34
C SER A 495 -11.30 -13.05 21.94
N TRP A 496 -10.36 -12.46 21.19
CA TRP A 496 -10.60 -12.11 19.80
C TRP A 496 -10.91 -13.34 18.92
N GLU A 497 -10.23 -14.44 19.14
CA GLU A 497 -10.53 -15.71 18.48
C GLU A 497 -11.99 -16.16 18.68
N ALA A 498 -12.49 -16.10 19.91
CA ALA A 498 -13.87 -16.48 20.21
C ALA A 498 -14.87 -15.54 19.51
N HIS A 499 -14.60 -14.23 19.50
CA HIS A 499 -15.39 -13.27 18.74
C HIS A 499 -15.40 -13.59 17.24
N LEU A 500 -14.22 -13.83 16.67
CA LEU A 500 -14.06 -14.16 15.25
C LEU A 500 -14.84 -15.45 14.88
N LYS A 501 -14.73 -16.51 15.68
CA LYS A 501 -15.49 -17.75 15.47
C LYS A 501 -16.99 -17.50 15.45
N THR A 502 -17.51 -16.67 16.36
CA THR A 502 -18.92 -16.28 16.39
C THR A 502 -19.33 -15.55 15.10
N ARG A 503 -18.49 -14.62 14.62
CA ARG A 503 -18.72 -13.91 13.34
C ARG A 503 -18.73 -14.86 12.14
N TRP A 504 -17.83 -15.85 12.12
CA TRP A 504 -17.76 -16.83 11.05
C TRP A 504 -18.93 -17.84 11.08
N GLN A 505 -19.46 -18.16 12.27
CA GLN A 505 -20.70 -18.92 12.40
C GLN A 505 -21.90 -18.16 11.81
N ALA A 506 -21.96 -16.84 12.06
CA ALA A 506 -23.00 -16.00 11.44
C ALA A 506 -22.83 -15.95 9.91
N LEU A 507 -21.57 -15.80 9.43
CA LEU A 507 -21.25 -15.84 8.00
C LEU A 507 -21.67 -17.17 7.34
N ALA A 508 -21.48 -18.32 8.02
CA ALA A 508 -21.94 -19.61 7.53
C ALA A 508 -23.45 -19.58 7.28
N GLY A 509 -24.22 -18.99 8.21
CA GLY A 509 -25.67 -18.80 8.04
C GLY A 509 -26.03 -17.90 6.85
N GLU A 510 -25.33 -16.77 6.68
CA GLU A 510 -25.51 -15.87 5.53
C GLU A 510 -25.22 -16.58 4.19
N LEU A 511 -24.20 -17.43 4.15
CA LEU A 511 -23.81 -18.22 2.99
C LEU A 511 -24.61 -19.52 2.83
N LYS A 512 -25.58 -19.78 3.74
CA LYS A 512 -26.45 -20.97 3.74
C LYS A 512 -25.71 -22.30 3.86
N GLU A 513 -24.62 -22.30 4.62
CA GLU A 513 -23.87 -23.52 4.93
C GLU A 513 -24.60 -24.36 5.97
N ALA A 514 -24.70 -25.67 5.74
CA ALA A 514 -25.45 -26.57 6.59
C ALA A 514 -24.78 -26.85 7.95
N ASP A 515 -23.46 -26.87 7.99
CA ASP A 515 -22.66 -27.14 9.19
C ASP A 515 -21.63 -26.01 9.44
N PRO A 516 -21.89 -25.08 10.36
CA PRO A 516 -20.99 -24.00 10.68
C PRO A 516 -19.63 -24.46 11.23
N THR A 517 -19.56 -25.64 11.86
CA THR A 517 -18.31 -26.19 12.39
C THR A 517 -17.43 -26.73 11.28
N ALA A 518 -17.99 -27.50 10.36
CA ALA A 518 -17.28 -27.97 9.18
C ALA A 518 -16.85 -26.78 8.29
N PHE A 519 -17.71 -25.76 8.17
CA PHE A 519 -17.38 -24.51 7.46
C PHE A 519 -16.15 -23.81 8.04
N TRP A 520 -16.10 -23.65 9.37
CA TRP A 520 -14.93 -23.07 10.04
C TRP A 520 -13.65 -23.88 9.81
N HIS A 521 -13.70 -25.21 9.98
CA HIS A 521 -12.53 -26.07 9.78
C HIS A 521 -12.04 -26.02 8.32
N SER A 522 -12.95 -26.01 7.36
CA SER A 522 -12.62 -25.84 5.94
C SER A 522 -11.96 -24.49 5.67
N ALA A 523 -12.48 -23.41 6.26
CA ALA A 523 -11.89 -22.08 6.12
C ALA A 523 -10.46 -22.00 6.70
N VAL A 524 -10.22 -22.62 7.86
CA VAL A 524 -8.88 -22.73 8.46
C VAL A 524 -7.93 -23.49 7.55
N GLN A 525 -8.38 -24.61 6.98
CA GLN A 525 -7.58 -25.46 6.11
C GLN A 525 -7.19 -24.75 4.80
N HIS A 526 -8.13 -23.99 4.18
CA HIS A 526 -7.94 -23.38 2.88
C HIS A 526 -7.51 -21.89 2.96
N GLY A 527 -7.42 -21.31 4.18
CA GLY A 527 -7.09 -19.89 4.40
C GLY A 527 -8.24 -18.93 4.07
N GLY A 528 -9.48 -19.46 4.12
CA GLY A 528 -10.66 -18.66 3.86
C GLY A 528 -11.74 -19.40 3.06
N VAL A 529 -12.74 -18.63 2.63
CA VAL A 529 -13.85 -19.11 1.80
C VAL A 529 -13.94 -18.23 0.56
N PHE A 530 -13.99 -18.85 -0.60
CA PHE A 530 -13.95 -18.17 -1.88
C PHE A 530 -15.23 -18.53 -2.68
N ARG A 531 -15.96 -17.50 -3.07
CA ARG A 531 -17.21 -17.58 -3.84
C ARG A 531 -17.09 -16.67 -5.07
N GLU A 532 -17.90 -16.92 -6.07
CA GLU A 532 -18.03 -15.97 -7.17
C GLU A 532 -18.54 -14.62 -6.67
N ALA A 533 -18.00 -13.54 -7.23
CA ALA A 533 -18.52 -12.21 -6.94
C ALA A 533 -19.97 -12.09 -7.42
N PRO A 534 -20.80 -11.27 -6.75
CA PRO A 534 -22.14 -10.97 -7.24
C PRO A 534 -22.10 -10.50 -8.70
N SER A 535 -23.17 -10.82 -9.45
CA SER A 535 -23.32 -10.33 -10.83
C SER A 535 -23.21 -8.79 -10.86
N ALA A 536 -22.44 -8.29 -11.82
CA ALA A 536 -22.31 -6.85 -12.01
C ALA A 536 -23.71 -6.23 -12.28
N PRO A 537 -24.00 -5.06 -11.70
CA PRO A 537 -25.19 -4.31 -12.06
C PRO A 537 -25.12 -3.90 -13.53
N ALA A 538 -26.27 -3.73 -14.18
CA ALA A 538 -26.31 -3.11 -15.50
C ALA A 538 -25.77 -1.68 -15.41
N VAL A 539 -24.78 -1.39 -16.23
CA VAL A 539 -24.09 -0.09 -16.21
C VAL A 539 -24.58 0.77 -17.38
N SER A 540 -25.06 1.96 -17.08
CA SER A 540 -25.45 2.96 -18.06
C SER A 540 -24.66 4.23 -17.90
N LEU A 541 -24.44 4.95 -19.01
CA LEU A 541 -23.74 6.23 -18.98
C LEU A 541 -24.67 7.34 -18.50
N SER A 542 -24.28 8.07 -17.46
CA SER A 542 -24.99 9.26 -16.96
C SER A 542 -24.43 10.52 -17.62
N LEU A 543 -25.00 10.94 -18.76
CA LEU A 543 -24.56 12.15 -19.46
C LEU A 543 -24.80 13.46 -18.68
N ARG A 544 -25.73 13.47 -17.73
CA ARG A 544 -26.02 14.66 -16.90
C ARG A 544 -24.93 14.98 -15.90
N GLU A 545 -24.30 13.95 -15.35
CA GLU A 545 -23.32 14.04 -14.27
C GLU A 545 -21.89 13.88 -14.78
N ALA A 546 -21.71 13.19 -15.91
CA ALA A 546 -20.42 13.03 -16.55
C ALA A 546 -19.92 14.39 -17.09
N ARG A 547 -19.16 15.09 -16.27
CA ARG A 547 -18.39 16.25 -16.73
C ARG A 547 -17.27 15.73 -17.62
N MET A 548 -17.58 15.55 -18.91
CA MET A 548 -16.57 15.27 -19.95
C MET A 548 -15.80 16.55 -20.22
N THR A 549 -14.90 16.90 -19.31
CA THR A 549 -14.10 18.11 -19.39
C THR A 549 -12.62 17.75 -19.43
N TYR A 550 -11.86 18.56 -20.12
CA TYR A 550 -10.43 18.63 -19.99
C TYR A 550 -10.07 19.98 -19.38
N THR A 551 -9.56 19.94 -18.17
CA THR A 551 -9.00 21.11 -17.50
C THR A 551 -7.49 21.10 -17.72
N LYS A 552 -6.96 22.18 -18.34
CA LYS A 552 -5.52 22.31 -18.53
C LYS A 552 -4.83 22.28 -17.18
N PRO A 553 -3.81 21.41 -16.99
CA PRO A 553 -3.15 21.27 -15.71
C PRO A 553 -2.44 22.56 -15.29
N SER A 554 -2.54 22.89 -14.01
CA SER A 554 -1.77 23.94 -13.37
C SER A 554 -0.94 23.34 -12.25
N PHE A 555 0.32 23.73 -12.17
CA PHE A 555 1.25 23.26 -11.16
C PHE A 555 1.71 24.43 -10.31
N GLU A 556 1.88 24.20 -9.00
CA GLU A 556 2.25 25.25 -8.04
C GLU A 556 3.78 25.41 -7.97
N GLY A 557 4.23 26.64 -7.97
CA GLY A 557 5.65 27.01 -7.93
C GLY A 557 6.20 27.50 -9.27
N ASP A 558 7.35 28.17 -9.20
CA ASP A 558 8.02 28.85 -10.33
C ASP A 558 9.19 28.04 -10.88
N GLY A 559 9.36 26.79 -10.45
CA GLY A 559 10.45 25.93 -10.90
C GLY A 559 10.34 25.52 -12.37
N ASP A 560 11.46 25.19 -12.99
CA ASP A 560 11.53 24.82 -14.41
C ASP A 560 10.96 23.44 -14.71
N PHE A 561 10.89 22.55 -13.70
CA PHE A 561 10.48 21.17 -13.87
C PHE A 561 9.16 20.86 -13.19
N VAL A 562 8.32 20.07 -13.83
CA VAL A 562 7.18 19.42 -13.17
C VAL A 562 7.70 18.30 -12.29
N PHE A 563 7.30 18.31 -11.03
CA PHE A 563 7.69 17.30 -10.05
C PHE A 563 6.73 16.12 -10.09
N LEU A 564 7.27 14.93 -10.36
CA LEU A 564 6.55 13.65 -10.33
C LEU A 564 6.96 12.91 -9.07
N THR A 565 5.99 12.40 -8.33
CA THR A 565 6.26 11.42 -7.27
C THR A 565 5.31 10.24 -7.42
N TYR A 566 5.79 9.05 -7.08
CA TYR A 566 5.10 7.79 -7.33
C TYR A 566 5.42 6.76 -6.25
N PRO A 567 4.53 5.79 -6.00
CA PRO A 567 4.81 4.70 -5.06
C PRO A 567 6.04 3.91 -5.49
N HIS A 568 6.93 3.62 -4.57
CA HIS A 568 8.03 2.69 -4.85
C HIS A 568 7.48 1.27 -4.97
N GLY A 569 7.77 0.58 -6.06
CA GLY A 569 7.23 -0.76 -6.34
C GLY A 569 7.45 -1.79 -5.22
N LEU A 570 8.59 -1.70 -4.51
CA LEU A 570 8.95 -2.57 -3.40
C LEU A 570 8.50 -2.04 -2.03
N LEU A 571 8.68 -0.72 -1.77
CA LEU A 571 8.42 -0.12 -0.45
C LEU A 571 7.00 0.42 -0.30
N HIS A 572 6.26 0.57 -1.41
CA HIS A 572 4.93 1.16 -1.48
C HIS A 572 4.92 2.62 -0.98
N ASP A 573 4.16 2.92 0.07
CA ASP A 573 4.10 4.22 0.73
C ASP A 573 5.15 4.40 1.86
N GLY A 574 6.09 3.46 2.01
CA GLY A 574 7.08 3.42 3.08
C GLY A 574 6.86 2.32 4.11
N ARG A 575 5.67 1.68 4.13
CA ARG A 575 5.38 0.56 5.06
C ARG A 575 6.33 -0.64 4.91
N GLY A 576 7.02 -0.75 3.78
CA GLY A 576 8.06 -1.75 3.53
C GLY A 576 9.47 -1.37 3.97
N ALA A 577 9.72 -0.10 4.33
CA ALA A 577 11.07 0.44 4.51
C ALA A 577 11.88 -0.17 5.67
N ASN A 578 11.22 -0.72 6.70
CA ASN A 578 11.92 -1.39 7.80
C ASN A 578 12.15 -2.90 7.57
N LYS A 579 12.21 -3.33 6.30
CA LYS A 579 12.47 -4.71 5.89
C LYS A 579 13.69 -4.73 4.97
N PRO A 580 14.88 -5.13 5.47
CA PRO A 580 16.13 -5.12 4.68
C PRO A 580 16.02 -5.86 3.34
N TRP A 581 15.28 -6.98 3.26
CA TRP A 581 15.10 -7.69 1.98
C TRP A 581 14.48 -6.81 0.87
N LEU A 582 13.57 -5.89 1.23
CA LEU A 582 12.99 -4.97 0.26
C LEU A 582 13.97 -3.85 -0.12
N LEU A 583 14.85 -3.45 0.81
CA LEU A 583 15.89 -2.44 0.55
C LEU A 583 17.06 -3.01 -0.25
N GLU A 584 17.40 -4.30 -0.08
CA GLU A 584 18.42 -5.01 -0.83
C GLU A 584 17.95 -5.42 -2.23
N ASN A 585 16.64 -5.61 -2.40
CA ASN A 585 16.07 -5.92 -3.69
C ASN A 585 16.13 -4.66 -4.57
N ALA A 586 16.85 -4.75 -5.68
CA ALA A 586 17.05 -3.62 -6.58
C ALA A 586 15.72 -3.16 -7.19
N ASP A 587 15.51 -1.85 -7.25
CA ASP A 587 14.41 -1.27 -8.02
C ASP A 587 14.42 -1.80 -9.46
N PRO A 588 13.28 -2.25 -9.99
CA PRO A 588 13.25 -2.92 -11.29
C PRO A 588 13.63 -2.02 -12.47
N VAL A 589 13.51 -0.70 -12.33
CA VAL A 589 13.83 0.28 -13.38
C VAL A 589 15.28 0.76 -13.24
N THR A 590 15.64 1.30 -12.09
CA THR A 590 16.92 1.99 -11.86
C THR A 590 18.03 1.09 -11.37
N LYS A 591 17.71 -0.07 -10.81
CA LYS A 591 18.63 -1.00 -10.12
C LYS A 591 19.23 -0.43 -8.83
N ILE A 592 18.73 0.71 -8.35
CA ILE A 592 19.17 1.33 -7.10
C ILE A 592 18.63 0.54 -5.90
N THR A 593 19.41 0.48 -4.84
CA THR A 593 19.10 -0.15 -3.56
C THR A 593 19.37 0.82 -2.42
N TRP A 594 18.64 0.70 -1.29
CA TRP A 594 18.90 1.41 -0.02
C TRP A 594 18.77 2.93 -0.03
N HIS A 595 18.54 3.57 -1.16
CA HIS A 595 18.56 5.04 -1.28
C HIS A 595 17.42 5.59 -2.13
N SER A 596 17.08 6.87 -1.93
CA SER A 596 16.25 7.65 -2.86
C SER A 596 17.11 8.22 -3.99
N TRP A 597 16.47 8.58 -5.11
CA TRP A 597 17.10 9.18 -6.27
C TRP A 597 16.21 10.23 -6.91
N VAL A 598 16.81 11.10 -7.74
CA VAL A 598 16.12 12.05 -8.60
C VAL A 598 16.31 11.63 -10.05
N GLU A 599 15.23 11.23 -10.72
CA GLU A 599 15.26 10.95 -12.15
C GLU A 599 15.26 12.25 -12.95
N VAL A 600 16.20 12.38 -13.87
CA VAL A 600 16.27 13.47 -14.84
C VAL A 600 16.52 12.90 -16.23
N SER A 601 15.97 13.53 -17.28
CA SER A 601 16.29 13.08 -18.65
C SER A 601 17.74 13.40 -19.01
N PRO A 602 18.33 12.73 -20.03
CA PRO A 602 19.66 13.06 -20.52
C PRO A 602 19.80 14.53 -20.98
N GLU A 603 18.73 15.12 -21.53
CA GLU A 603 18.72 16.53 -21.93
C GLU A 603 18.70 17.46 -20.73
N ALA A 604 17.85 17.16 -19.74
CA ALA A 604 17.79 17.91 -18.48
C ALA A 604 19.13 17.81 -17.72
N ALA A 605 19.75 16.63 -17.67
CA ALA A 605 21.05 16.42 -17.04
C ALA A 605 22.15 17.28 -17.69
N ARG A 606 22.18 17.38 -19.03
CA ARG A 606 23.12 18.27 -19.74
C ARG A 606 22.84 19.74 -19.44
N ARG A 607 21.58 20.16 -19.41
CA ARG A 607 21.18 21.55 -19.09
C ARG A 607 21.54 21.96 -17.67
N LEU A 608 21.45 21.00 -16.72
CA LEU A 608 21.78 21.21 -15.30
C LEU A 608 23.27 20.99 -14.97
N ASP A 609 24.07 20.51 -15.95
CA ASP A 609 25.47 20.08 -15.76
C ASP A 609 25.62 19.07 -14.61
N VAL A 610 24.79 18.02 -14.61
CA VAL A 610 24.79 16.96 -13.60
C VAL A 610 24.95 15.59 -14.23
N ARG A 611 25.47 14.63 -13.45
CA ARG A 611 25.72 13.24 -13.83
C ARG A 611 25.12 12.28 -12.79
N ASP A 612 25.05 11.01 -13.15
CA ASP A 612 24.63 9.95 -12.23
C ASP A 612 25.42 10.01 -10.92
N GLY A 613 24.71 9.95 -9.81
CA GLY A 613 25.25 9.94 -8.46
C GLY A 613 25.58 11.31 -7.88
N GLU A 614 25.59 12.40 -8.66
CA GLU A 614 25.76 13.74 -8.13
C GLU A 614 24.52 14.18 -7.35
N ILE A 615 24.74 14.87 -6.23
CA ILE A 615 23.66 15.33 -5.37
C ILE A 615 23.05 16.61 -5.91
N VAL A 616 21.74 16.63 -6.04
CA VAL A 616 20.96 17.81 -6.39
C VAL A 616 19.97 18.15 -5.30
N GLN A 617 19.70 19.44 -5.14
CA GLN A 617 18.64 19.96 -4.29
C GLN A 617 17.43 20.29 -5.15
N LEU A 618 16.28 19.71 -4.81
CA LEU A 618 14.97 20.09 -5.33
C LEU A 618 14.32 21.05 -4.35
N THR A 619 13.77 22.15 -4.88
CA THR A 619 13.04 23.15 -4.09
C THR A 619 11.67 23.39 -4.69
N SER A 620 10.63 23.24 -3.86
CA SER A 620 9.24 23.60 -4.16
C SER A 620 8.77 24.74 -3.24
N PRO A 621 7.57 25.29 -3.41
CA PRO A 621 6.97 26.23 -2.46
C PRO A 621 6.81 25.66 -1.05
N TYR A 622 6.81 24.32 -0.89
CA TYR A 622 6.49 23.63 0.35
C TYR A 622 7.70 23.09 1.09
N GLY A 623 8.82 22.88 0.40
CA GLY A 623 10.00 22.31 1.04
C GLY A 623 11.18 22.12 0.10
N LYS A 624 12.20 21.46 0.64
CA LYS A 624 13.43 21.12 -0.07
C LYS A 624 13.82 19.68 0.26
N LEU A 625 14.45 19.02 -0.70
CA LEU A 625 15.10 17.73 -0.48
C LEU A 625 16.40 17.63 -1.29
N GLU A 626 17.31 16.76 -0.86
CA GLU A 626 18.57 16.47 -1.57
C GLU A 626 18.66 14.96 -1.81
N ALA A 627 18.97 14.58 -3.05
CA ALA A 627 19.17 13.18 -3.41
C ALA A 627 20.09 13.06 -4.63
N PRO A 628 20.71 11.88 -4.82
CA PRO A 628 21.55 11.62 -5.99
C PRO A 628 20.73 11.57 -7.27
N VAL A 629 21.31 12.07 -8.34
CA VAL A 629 20.74 12.01 -9.69
C VAL A 629 20.84 10.60 -10.26
N TYR A 630 19.78 10.20 -10.95
CA TYR A 630 19.75 9.10 -11.90
C TYR A 630 19.34 9.62 -13.28
N VAL A 631 20.24 9.54 -14.26
CA VAL A 631 19.96 9.99 -15.62
C VAL A 631 19.15 8.94 -16.36
N TYR A 632 17.87 9.24 -16.56
CA TYR A 632 16.87 8.30 -17.04
C TYR A 632 16.27 8.73 -18.40
N PRO A 633 16.50 7.99 -19.50
CA PRO A 633 15.94 8.35 -20.79
C PRO A 633 14.42 8.13 -20.89
N GLY A 634 13.81 7.44 -19.93
CA GLY A 634 12.37 7.17 -19.85
C GLY A 634 11.55 8.25 -19.15
N ILE A 635 12.04 9.48 -19.07
CA ILE A 635 11.33 10.63 -18.50
C ILE A 635 11.42 11.83 -19.46
N ARG A 636 10.42 12.70 -19.46
CA ARG A 636 10.40 13.93 -20.26
C ARG A 636 11.43 14.95 -19.79
N ASP A 637 11.87 15.82 -20.71
CA ASP A 637 12.89 16.86 -20.45
C ASP A 637 12.40 18.01 -19.56
N ASP A 638 11.08 18.14 -19.38
CA ASP A 638 10.41 19.16 -18.56
C ASP A 638 9.93 18.62 -17.20
N ALA A 639 10.34 17.40 -16.84
CA ALA A 639 9.93 16.72 -15.62
C ALA A 639 11.12 16.13 -14.86
N VAL A 640 10.99 16.03 -13.54
CA VAL A 640 11.89 15.28 -12.65
C VAL A 640 11.05 14.40 -11.74
N ALA A 641 11.59 13.24 -11.32
CA ALA A 641 10.82 12.30 -10.53
C ALA A 641 11.61 11.81 -9.29
N VAL A 642 10.89 11.57 -8.19
CA VAL A 642 11.42 10.99 -6.95
C VAL A 642 10.42 9.95 -6.43
N PRO A 643 10.85 8.70 -6.14
CA PRO A 643 9.98 7.70 -5.56
C PRO A 643 9.62 8.02 -4.11
N LEU A 644 8.41 7.63 -3.70
CA LEU A 644 7.98 7.58 -2.30
C LEU A 644 8.64 6.39 -1.57
N GLY A 645 8.50 6.33 -0.25
CA GLY A 645 8.77 5.14 0.53
C GLY A 645 10.03 5.17 1.39
N LEU A 646 10.87 6.22 1.29
CA LEU A 646 12.01 6.49 2.17
C LEU A 646 11.89 7.86 2.84
N GLY A 647 12.89 8.26 3.63
CA GLY A 647 12.88 9.52 4.39
C GLY A 647 12.19 9.41 5.74
N HIS A 648 12.10 8.22 6.31
CA HIS A 648 11.60 8.00 7.66
C HIS A 648 12.51 8.64 8.72
N THR A 649 11.93 9.32 9.69
CA THR A 649 12.60 9.87 10.88
C THR A 649 12.50 8.94 12.09
N ALA A 650 11.56 7.99 12.05
CA ALA A 650 11.36 6.88 12.97
C ALA A 650 11.12 5.60 12.15
N TYR A 651 10.46 4.58 12.66
CA TYR A 651 10.09 3.34 11.98
C TYR A 651 11.13 2.19 12.08
N GLY A 652 12.20 2.38 12.83
CA GLY A 652 13.22 1.36 13.12
C GLY A 652 14.51 1.52 12.32
N ALA A 653 15.52 0.75 12.70
CA ALA A 653 16.93 0.96 12.30
C ALA A 653 17.19 0.86 10.78
N TYR A 654 16.37 0.11 10.06
CA TYR A 654 16.57 -0.06 8.61
C TYR A 654 15.95 1.07 7.79
N ALA A 655 14.85 1.68 8.26
CA ALA A 655 14.15 2.76 7.57
C ALA A 655 14.65 4.15 7.96
N GLN A 656 14.99 4.33 9.25
CA GLN A 656 15.30 5.64 9.82
C GLN A 656 16.52 6.30 9.20
N ASN A 657 16.39 7.58 8.85
CA ASN A 657 17.47 8.42 8.29
C ASN A 657 18.03 7.89 6.95
N ARG A 658 17.20 7.21 6.15
CA ARG A 658 17.56 6.75 4.80
C ARG A 658 16.71 7.46 3.75
N GLY A 659 17.37 7.95 2.70
CA GLY A 659 16.71 8.65 1.61
C GLY A 659 15.92 9.88 2.04
N VAL A 660 14.92 10.24 1.25
CA VAL A 660 14.10 11.45 1.43
C VAL A 660 12.61 11.13 1.31
N ASN A 661 11.77 11.90 1.98
CA ASN A 661 10.33 11.83 1.81
C ASN A 661 9.89 12.81 0.71
N ALA A 662 9.53 12.30 -0.45
CA ALA A 662 9.11 13.11 -1.59
C ALA A 662 7.81 13.91 -1.33
N LEU A 663 6.99 13.51 -0.35
CA LEU A 663 5.80 14.24 0.07
C LEU A 663 6.11 15.62 0.66
N ASP A 664 7.34 15.85 1.09
CA ASP A 664 7.77 17.15 1.62
C ASP A 664 7.76 18.28 0.58
N LEU A 665 7.75 17.92 -0.72
CA LEU A 665 7.66 18.89 -1.82
C LEU A 665 6.23 19.16 -2.30
N LEU A 666 5.23 18.48 -1.72
CA LEU A 666 3.83 18.58 -2.16
C LEU A 666 3.02 19.56 -1.30
N GLY A 667 2.03 20.18 -1.92
CA GLY A 667 0.98 20.95 -1.26
C GLY A 667 0.02 20.08 -0.43
N ALA A 668 -0.90 20.74 0.27
CA ALA A 668 -1.94 20.05 1.02
C ALA A 668 -2.90 19.26 0.10
N PRO A 669 -3.56 18.21 0.63
CA PRO A 669 -4.64 17.52 -0.07
C PRO A 669 -5.69 18.51 -0.60
N ARG A 670 -6.24 18.24 -1.79
CA ARG A 670 -7.28 19.04 -2.42
C ARG A 670 -8.53 18.19 -2.64
N GLY A 671 -9.65 18.64 -2.06
CA GLY A 671 -10.87 17.86 -2.14
C GLY A 671 -10.70 16.49 -1.50
N ASP A 672 -10.95 15.43 -2.25
CA ASP A 672 -11.04 14.06 -1.72
C ASP A 672 -9.77 13.22 -1.92
N PHE A 673 -8.67 13.80 -2.44
CA PHE A 673 -7.42 13.07 -2.67
C PHE A 673 -6.16 13.95 -2.54
N VAL A 674 -4.99 13.31 -2.46
CA VAL A 674 -3.67 13.98 -2.50
C VAL A 674 -3.25 14.15 -3.96
N PRO A 675 -3.03 15.38 -4.45
CA PRO A 675 -2.53 15.58 -5.80
C PRO A 675 -1.00 15.36 -5.85
N TYR A 676 -0.58 14.13 -6.10
CA TYR A 676 0.84 13.74 -6.16
C TYR A 676 1.60 14.36 -7.34
N LEU A 677 0.88 14.84 -8.35
CA LEU A 677 1.39 15.57 -9.50
C LEU A 677 0.83 17.00 -9.47
N SER A 678 1.35 17.87 -8.61
CA SER A 678 0.78 19.21 -8.39
C SER A 678 1.79 20.35 -8.34
N THR A 679 3.08 20.05 -8.30
CA THR A 679 4.13 21.02 -7.98
C THR A 679 5.14 21.17 -9.10
N ARG A 680 5.71 22.35 -9.22
CA ARG A 680 6.95 22.61 -9.96
C ARG A 680 8.10 22.75 -9.00
N VAL A 681 9.28 22.35 -9.44
CA VAL A 681 10.50 22.46 -8.64
C VAL A 681 11.64 23.09 -9.43
N SER A 682 12.48 23.84 -8.75
CA SER A 682 13.82 24.16 -9.22
C SER A 682 14.79 23.07 -8.79
N VAL A 683 15.77 22.78 -9.65
CA VAL A 683 16.83 21.81 -9.40
C VAL A 683 18.15 22.53 -9.41
N GLY A 684 18.88 22.43 -8.29
CA GLY A 684 20.21 23.04 -8.14
C GLY A 684 21.25 21.97 -7.76
N LYS A 685 22.44 22.06 -8.34
CA LYS A 685 23.57 21.22 -7.93
C LYS A 685 24.02 21.67 -6.53
N THR A 686 24.14 20.71 -5.60
CA THR A 686 24.79 20.98 -4.31
C THR A 686 26.28 20.84 -4.49
N GLY A 687 27.04 21.83 -4.01
CA GLY A 687 28.49 21.92 -4.20
C GLY A 687 29.28 20.80 -3.51
#